data_accf313155fed1cfafb4f64326e865bd
#
_entry.id   accf313155fed1cfafb4f64326e865bd
#
_cell.length_a   1.000
_cell.length_b   1.000
_cell.length_c   1.000
_cell.angle_alpha   90.00
_cell.angle_beta   90.00
_cell.angle_gamma   90.00
#
_symmetry.space_group_name_H-M   'P 1'
#
loop_
_entity.id
_entity.type
_entity.pdbx_description
1 polymer ?
#
loop_
_entity_poly.entity_id
_entity_poly.type
_entity_poly.pdbx_seq_one_letter_code
_entity_poly.pdbx_strand_id
1 'polypeptide(L)'
;MAAAVAVFVFGLCVYGYAIQLPFRIDDFVHFRLLSIHTLANVWLGEAGLAYYRPLPFTIWKVINVLTGGFPPVVIHAINVICHALNGALVLALIYLHQSRTAKGLIVGSVAAVLFLLFPFSYQAVPWAGALTHPLVTLLMLASIVTAVRAQDGASRALRVISLAGTVLAPFAHETGVLVALGLTLFLVTSGRAKNLRELVARTWPYWLISLLAAGSMLAVRLHAGSPVAPAEMESRLQNGVYFVQGLAYPAAPIATRLLGLAPGLNDLGAVLLASVPVLALLAFVCVRLGQGRLVLFGLGWFLFMVTPAWLLLAFSYVVDGPRLMYEASLGAALFWSIPVAILVDRWASLTTVVKRLAAAIPAAVVVIGAVVGSAGFLAERADMYEQTRLASVGMLQAAVQPAEDKRNILSVNFPGWIAPKTATYALGHEGVSFIPEYSSPSDLVWAMTGVDSPMYNAVVTELQSHWRFNYLNYGSRWTAPDLQPQLRIARQVLFTSYRGQNLATYSAGRLEAENMARDDAVAASYDDRLAVRSGDWRIVPEGLLVTLHWQSWLTLTQEVRTFVHMRDAATGEMAAQEDGLPLMGLSNPLWWKPGDQWADTRLLVLPQTVRPGKYALWVGVYPADGSARLPALDAARHRLPGDEVMVGIVTIP
;
A
#
# COMPACT_ATOMS: atom_id res chain seq x y z
N MET A 1 -15.71 16.99 23.79
CA MET A 1 -14.28 16.67 23.88
C MET A 1 -14.02 15.16 23.84
N ALA A 2 -14.62 14.37 24.76
CA ALA A 2 -14.42 12.92 24.78
C ALA A 2 -14.67 12.20 23.44
N ALA A 3 -15.78 12.49 22.73
CA ALA A 3 -16.08 11.90 21.44
C ALA A 3 -15.01 12.22 20.36
N ALA A 4 -14.47 13.44 20.35
CA ALA A 4 -13.42 13.80 19.39
C ALA A 4 -12.11 13.06 19.68
N VAL A 5 -11.78 12.87 20.97
CA VAL A 5 -10.61 12.05 21.37
C VAL A 5 -10.83 10.59 20.97
N ALA A 6 -12.02 10.03 21.21
CA ALA A 6 -12.33 8.65 20.81
C ALA A 6 -12.23 8.45 19.29
N VAL A 7 -12.76 9.37 18.49
CA VAL A 7 -12.66 9.36 17.02
C VAL A 7 -11.20 9.47 16.56
N PHE A 8 -10.41 10.34 17.20
CA PHE A 8 -8.98 10.47 16.89
C PHE A 8 -8.22 9.17 17.17
N VAL A 9 -8.40 8.58 18.35
CA VAL A 9 -7.78 7.31 18.72
C VAL A 9 -8.20 6.20 17.77
N PHE A 10 -9.49 6.12 17.41
CA PHE A 10 -9.98 5.17 16.42
C PHE A 10 -9.28 5.34 15.07
N GLY A 11 -9.10 6.57 14.58
CA GLY A 11 -8.38 6.85 13.35
C GLY A 11 -6.92 6.38 13.40
N LEU A 12 -6.24 6.56 14.54
CA LEU A 12 -4.89 6.01 14.72
C LEU A 12 -4.87 4.47 14.65
N CYS A 13 -5.88 3.81 15.23
CA CYS A 13 -5.97 2.35 15.20
C CYS A 13 -6.21 1.80 13.78
N VAL A 14 -7.06 2.45 12.97
CA VAL A 14 -7.40 1.99 11.61
C VAL A 14 -6.18 1.90 10.72
N TYR A 15 -5.28 2.89 10.77
CA TYR A 15 -4.11 2.97 9.90
C TYR A 15 -2.76 2.88 10.64
N GLY A 16 -2.76 2.49 11.90
CA GLY A 16 -1.53 2.37 12.72
C GLY A 16 -0.47 1.46 12.09
N TYR A 17 -0.89 0.43 11.36
CA TYR A 17 0.02 -0.46 10.62
C TYR A 17 0.87 0.28 9.57
N ALA A 18 0.36 1.38 9.02
CA ALA A 18 1.06 2.12 7.97
C ALA A 18 2.39 2.74 8.44
N ILE A 19 2.54 2.98 9.75
CA ILE A 19 3.76 3.58 10.34
C ILE A 19 5.01 2.71 10.08
N GLN A 20 4.85 1.40 9.91
CA GLN A 20 5.95 0.45 9.70
C GLN A 20 6.19 0.10 8.22
N LEU A 21 5.43 0.70 7.31
CA LEU A 21 5.55 0.39 5.89
C LEU A 21 6.83 0.97 5.27
N PRO A 22 7.39 0.30 4.25
CA PRO A 22 8.44 0.88 3.43
C PRO A 22 7.86 1.97 2.52
N PHE A 23 8.74 2.82 2.03
CA PHE A 23 8.42 3.76 0.96
C PHE A 23 8.05 3.03 -0.33
N ARG A 24 7.30 3.74 -1.21
CA ARG A 24 6.74 3.17 -2.44
C ARG A 24 6.47 4.22 -3.51
N ILE A 25 6.28 3.76 -4.74
CA ILE A 25 5.81 4.58 -5.85
C ILE A 25 6.68 5.85 -6.02
N ASP A 26 6.06 7.03 -5.95
CA ASP A 26 6.70 8.32 -6.15
C ASP A 26 7.58 8.77 -4.98
N ASP A 27 7.49 8.11 -3.81
CA ASP A 27 8.30 8.45 -2.63
C ASP A 27 9.79 8.46 -2.99
N PHE A 28 10.24 7.49 -3.79
CA PHE A 28 11.63 7.37 -4.21
C PHE A 28 12.09 8.59 -5.00
N VAL A 29 11.29 9.02 -5.99
CA VAL A 29 11.58 10.18 -6.83
C VAL A 29 11.55 11.46 -6.00
N HIS A 30 10.52 11.63 -5.16
CA HIS A 30 10.37 12.80 -4.31
C HIS A 30 11.56 12.97 -3.35
N PHE A 31 11.97 11.91 -2.68
CA PHE A 31 13.08 12.00 -1.72
C PHE A 31 14.43 12.23 -2.41
N ARG A 32 14.65 11.63 -3.59
CA ARG A 32 15.84 11.92 -4.39
C ARG A 32 15.88 13.40 -4.82
N LEU A 33 14.77 13.92 -5.33
CA LEU A 33 14.68 15.33 -5.69
C LEU A 33 14.92 16.24 -4.47
N LEU A 34 14.32 15.92 -3.32
CA LEU A 34 14.52 16.69 -2.09
C LEU A 34 15.94 16.58 -1.54
N SER A 35 16.68 15.50 -1.81
CA SER A 35 18.07 15.38 -1.36
C SER A 35 18.98 16.38 -2.09
N ILE A 36 18.71 16.69 -3.36
CA ILE A 36 19.55 17.54 -4.22
C ILE A 36 19.04 18.99 -4.36
N HIS A 37 17.72 19.23 -4.19
CA HIS A 37 17.13 20.56 -4.34
C HIS A 37 16.97 21.29 -3.00
N THR A 38 17.03 22.62 -3.05
CA THR A 38 16.74 23.50 -1.92
C THR A 38 15.23 23.72 -1.77
N LEU A 39 14.79 24.22 -0.60
CA LEU A 39 13.39 24.64 -0.43
C LEU A 39 13.00 25.77 -1.40
N ALA A 40 13.94 26.67 -1.74
CA ALA A 40 13.69 27.73 -2.72
C ALA A 40 13.30 27.13 -4.08
N ASN A 41 14.04 26.12 -4.58
CA ASN A 41 13.70 25.45 -5.85
C ASN A 41 12.29 24.80 -5.81
N VAL A 42 11.91 24.22 -4.66
CA VAL A 42 10.57 23.62 -4.48
C VAL A 42 9.46 24.68 -4.56
N TRP A 43 9.64 25.83 -3.87
CA TRP A 43 8.65 26.90 -3.85
C TRP A 43 8.60 27.73 -5.14
N LEU A 44 9.70 27.78 -5.90
CA LEU A 44 9.74 28.44 -7.21
C LEU A 44 9.29 27.52 -8.37
N GLY A 45 8.99 26.24 -8.10
CA GLY A 45 8.59 25.28 -9.13
C GLY A 45 9.75 24.78 -10.00
N GLU A 46 10.99 24.96 -9.56
CA GLU A 46 12.22 24.61 -10.28
C GLU A 46 12.75 23.19 -9.94
N ALA A 47 12.05 22.46 -9.09
CA ALA A 47 12.46 21.12 -8.67
C ALA A 47 12.14 20.00 -9.69
N GLY A 48 11.67 20.33 -10.90
CA GLY A 48 11.39 19.36 -11.96
C GLY A 48 10.15 18.48 -11.71
N LEU A 49 9.27 18.89 -10.78
CA LEU A 49 8.04 18.16 -10.47
C LEU A 49 6.93 18.51 -11.46
N ALA A 50 6.15 17.51 -11.89
CA ALA A 50 5.01 17.71 -12.80
C ALA A 50 3.84 18.48 -12.16
N TYR A 51 3.86 18.72 -10.86
CA TYR A 51 2.82 19.40 -10.10
C TYR A 51 3.43 20.32 -9.04
N TYR A 52 2.65 21.32 -8.59
CA TYR A 52 3.11 22.32 -7.64
C TYR A 52 2.43 22.14 -6.28
N ARG A 53 3.10 21.47 -5.35
CA ARG A 53 2.64 21.15 -3.98
C ARG A 53 3.78 21.35 -2.97
N PRO A 54 4.27 22.57 -2.78
CA PRO A 54 5.49 22.81 -2.01
C PRO A 54 5.39 22.49 -0.52
N LEU A 55 4.18 22.50 0.08
CA LEU A 55 4.03 22.33 1.52
C LEU A 55 4.39 20.92 2.04
N PRO A 56 3.92 19.80 1.46
CA PRO A 56 4.38 18.45 1.81
C PRO A 56 5.89 18.29 1.65
N PHE A 57 6.45 18.79 0.55
CA PHE A 57 7.90 18.75 0.33
C PHE A 57 8.69 19.56 1.35
N THR A 58 8.14 20.68 1.82
CA THR A 58 8.74 21.47 2.92
C THR A 58 8.80 20.64 4.19
N ILE A 59 7.69 19.94 4.54
CA ILE A 59 7.63 19.08 5.72
C ILE A 59 8.72 17.99 5.63
N TRP A 60 8.81 17.29 4.50
CA TRP A 60 9.80 16.22 4.31
C TRP A 60 11.23 16.73 4.30
N LYS A 61 11.48 17.90 3.67
CA LYS A 61 12.82 18.51 3.67
C LYS A 61 13.25 18.94 5.07
N VAL A 62 12.35 19.49 5.87
CA VAL A 62 12.62 19.83 7.28
C VAL A 62 12.96 18.56 8.07
N ILE A 63 12.20 17.48 7.90
CA ILE A 63 12.50 16.19 8.54
C ILE A 63 13.90 15.71 8.11
N ASN A 64 14.19 15.73 6.81
CA ASN A 64 15.49 15.32 6.28
C ASN A 64 16.65 16.11 6.92
N VAL A 65 16.51 17.42 7.04
CA VAL A 65 17.53 18.28 7.66
C VAL A 65 17.70 17.99 9.15
N LEU A 66 16.60 17.72 9.86
CA LEU A 66 16.64 17.47 11.31
C LEU A 66 17.15 16.07 11.68
N THR A 67 16.92 15.07 10.81
CA THR A 67 17.22 13.66 11.11
C THR A 67 18.37 13.09 10.29
N GLY A 68 18.88 13.85 9.31
CA GLY A 68 19.93 13.38 8.39
C GLY A 68 19.42 12.39 7.32
N GLY A 69 18.10 12.21 7.17
CA GLY A 69 17.50 11.29 6.21
C GLY A 69 15.98 11.41 6.14
N PHE A 70 15.34 10.41 5.54
CA PHE A 70 13.88 10.30 5.45
C PHE A 70 13.39 9.12 6.29
N PRO A 71 13.20 9.27 7.63
CA PRO A 71 12.77 8.16 8.49
C PRO A 71 11.32 7.75 8.18
N PRO A 72 11.08 6.51 7.69
CA PRO A 72 9.74 6.07 7.25
C PRO A 72 8.69 6.20 8.34
N VAL A 73 9.04 5.81 9.56
CA VAL A 73 8.16 5.86 10.73
C VAL A 73 7.61 7.27 10.96
N VAL A 74 8.46 8.30 10.88
CA VAL A 74 8.06 9.70 11.10
C VAL A 74 7.17 10.18 9.97
N ILE A 75 7.55 9.89 8.72
CA ILE A 75 6.83 10.36 7.54
C ILE A 75 5.43 9.71 7.46
N HIS A 76 5.34 8.40 7.63
CA HIS A 76 4.03 7.73 7.66
C HIS A 76 3.17 8.13 8.87
N ALA A 77 3.78 8.37 10.04
CA ALA A 77 3.04 8.83 11.21
C ALA A 77 2.31 10.15 10.97
N ILE A 78 2.89 11.07 10.17
CA ILE A 78 2.24 12.34 9.82
C ILE A 78 0.95 12.09 9.03
N ASN A 79 0.96 11.17 8.04
CA ASN A 79 -0.24 10.82 7.27
C ASN A 79 -1.34 10.26 8.19
N VAL A 80 -0.98 9.33 9.08
CA VAL A 80 -1.92 8.69 10.01
C VAL A 80 -2.49 9.71 11.00
N ILE A 81 -1.66 10.60 11.55
CA ILE A 81 -2.09 11.66 12.45
C ILE A 81 -3.00 12.65 11.73
N CYS A 82 -2.66 13.10 10.52
CA CYS A 82 -3.52 13.97 9.72
C CYS A 82 -4.89 13.31 9.47
N HIS A 83 -4.93 12.03 9.12
CA HIS A 83 -6.17 11.29 8.90
C HIS A 83 -7.02 11.20 10.18
N ALA A 84 -6.43 10.88 11.30
CA ALA A 84 -7.12 10.82 12.60
C ALA A 84 -7.66 12.19 13.03
N LEU A 85 -6.89 13.27 12.84
CA LEU A 85 -7.35 14.65 13.07
C LEU A 85 -8.49 15.04 12.13
N ASN A 86 -8.43 14.62 10.87
CA ASN A 86 -9.52 14.85 9.91
C ASN A 86 -10.84 14.23 10.41
N GLY A 87 -10.81 12.99 10.93
CA GLY A 87 -11.99 12.38 11.56
C GLY A 87 -12.56 13.21 12.69
N ALA A 88 -11.72 13.73 13.59
CA ALA A 88 -12.15 14.61 14.67
C ALA A 88 -12.73 15.95 14.17
N LEU A 89 -12.17 16.49 13.08
CA LEU A 89 -12.69 17.72 12.45
C LEU A 89 -13.99 17.47 11.69
N VAL A 90 -14.19 16.30 11.08
CA VAL A 90 -15.49 15.88 10.48
C VAL A 90 -16.57 15.86 11.56
N LEU A 91 -16.30 15.24 12.71
CA LEU A 91 -17.21 15.29 13.87
C LEU A 91 -17.53 16.74 14.26
N ALA A 92 -16.49 17.57 14.43
CA ALA A 92 -16.65 18.97 14.84
C ALA A 92 -17.48 19.78 13.82
N LEU A 93 -17.22 19.58 12.53
CA LEU A 93 -17.93 20.28 11.44
C LEU A 93 -19.42 19.95 11.45
N ILE A 94 -19.79 18.67 11.55
CA ILE A 94 -21.18 18.22 11.56
C ILE A 94 -21.87 18.65 12.87
N TYR A 95 -21.19 18.59 14.00
CA TYR A 95 -21.69 19.11 15.27
C TYR A 95 -22.01 20.61 15.18
N LEU A 96 -21.17 21.41 14.54
CA LEU A 96 -21.42 22.82 14.29
C LEU A 96 -22.56 23.06 13.27
N HIS A 97 -22.65 22.22 12.23
CA HIS A 97 -23.73 22.29 11.24
C HIS A 97 -25.10 22.05 11.88
N GLN A 98 -25.20 21.15 12.84
CA GLN A 98 -26.41 20.82 13.59
C GLN A 98 -26.57 21.68 14.88
N SER A 99 -26.04 22.89 14.87
CA SER A 99 -26.18 23.87 15.97
C SER A 99 -25.78 23.36 17.38
N ARG A 100 -24.76 22.48 17.40
CA ARG A 100 -24.19 21.90 18.64
C ARG A 100 -25.18 21.07 19.46
N THR A 101 -26.08 20.36 18.79
CA THR A 101 -27.08 19.49 19.44
C THR A 101 -26.54 18.08 19.69
N ALA A 102 -27.24 17.33 20.56
CA ALA A 102 -26.96 15.89 20.75
C ALA A 102 -27.08 15.10 19.43
N LYS A 103 -28.06 15.44 18.58
CA LYS A 103 -28.18 14.91 17.22
C LYS A 103 -26.90 15.15 16.41
N GLY A 104 -26.39 16.37 16.42
CA GLY A 104 -25.14 16.72 15.74
C GLY A 104 -23.94 15.93 16.23
N LEU A 105 -23.88 15.64 17.54
CA LEU A 105 -22.83 14.82 18.10
C LEU A 105 -22.94 13.36 17.62
N ILE A 106 -24.13 12.76 17.64
CA ILE A 106 -24.34 11.37 17.22
C ILE A 106 -24.06 11.22 15.72
N VAL A 107 -24.69 12.04 14.88
CA VAL A 107 -24.52 12.00 13.42
C VAL A 107 -23.08 12.30 13.02
N GLY A 108 -22.45 13.28 13.69
CA GLY A 108 -21.05 13.62 13.46
C GLY A 108 -20.10 12.49 13.84
N SER A 109 -20.38 11.76 14.94
CA SER A 109 -19.57 10.59 15.31
C SER A 109 -19.68 9.46 14.28
N VAL A 110 -20.90 9.16 13.80
CA VAL A 110 -21.10 8.14 12.77
C VAL A 110 -20.43 8.55 11.46
N ALA A 111 -20.61 9.78 11.02
CA ALA A 111 -19.96 10.28 9.81
C ALA A 111 -18.43 10.27 9.94
N ALA A 112 -17.89 10.60 11.12
CA ALA A 112 -16.45 10.53 11.35
C ALA A 112 -15.91 9.09 11.27
N VAL A 113 -16.63 8.10 11.81
CA VAL A 113 -16.27 6.69 11.69
C VAL A 113 -16.34 6.24 10.22
N LEU A 114 -17.39 6.59 9.49
CA LEU A 114 -17.53 6.27 8.06
C LEU A 114 -16.45 6.95 7.21
N PHE A 115 -16.04 8.18 7.56
CA PHE A 115 -14.92 8.87 6.92
C PHE A 115 -13.59 8.14 7.17
N LEU A 116 -13.31 7.77 8.42
CA LEU A 116 -12.08 7.06 8.80
C LEU A 116 -11.99 5.66 8.18
N LEU A 117 -13.11 5.03 7.91
CA LEU A 117 -13.21 3.72 7.27
C LEU A 117 -13.51 3.80 5.77
N PHE A 118 -13.49 4.98 5.14
CA PHE A 118 -13.83 5.10 3.73
C PHE A 118 -12.92 4.21 2.87
N PRO A 119 -13.47 3.26 2.08
CA PRO A 119 -12.65 2.23 1.42
C PRO A 119 -11.55 2.80 0.53
N PHE A 120 -11.87 3.84 -0.25
CA PHE A 120 -10.92 4.42 -1.21
C PHE A 120 -9.80 5.25 -0.56
N SER A 121 -9.80 5.42 0.77
CA SER A 121 -8.71 6.04 1.54
C SER A 121 -7.49 5.13 1.70
N TYR A 122 -7.58 3.84 1.33
CA TYR A 122 -6.48 2.87 1.49
C TYR A 122 -5.19 3.25 0.74
N GLN A 123 -5.27 4.09 -0.27
CA GLN A 123 -4.10 4.61 -0.97
C GLN A 123 -3.63 5.96 -0.39
N ALA A 124 -4.55 6.79 0.12
CA ALA A 124 -4.24 8.13 0.59
C ALA A 124 -3.46 8.16 1.92
N VAL A 125 -3.70 7.19 2.82
CA VAL A 125 -3.12 7.20 4.18
C VAL A 125 -1.83 6.37 4.29
N PRO A 126 -1.77 5.12 3.78
CA PRO A 126 -0.56 4.30 3.89
C PRO A 126 0.58 4.71 2.96
N TRP A 127 0.31 5.48 1.89
CA TRP A 127 1.33 5.94 0.98
C TRP A 127 1.88 7.30 1.43
N ALA A 128 3.20 7.38 1.70
CA ALA A 128 3.85 8.60 2.18
C ALA A 128 3.68 9.77 1.21
N GLY A 129 3.85 9.55 -0.10
CA GLY A 129 3.68 10.54 -1.15
C GLY A 129 2.26 11.09 -1.28
N ALA A 130 1.27 10.38 -0.75
CA ALA A 130 -0.11 10.84 -0.70
C ALA A 130 -0.43 11.78 0.48
N LEU A 131 0.56 12.22 1.27
CA LEU A 131 0.38 13.23 2.35
C LEU A 131 -0.40 14.45 1.89
N THR A 132 -0.31 14.79 0.62
CA THR A 132 -1.05 15.91 0.00
C THR A 132 -2.54 15.86 0.32
N HIS A 133 -3.19 14.69 0.28
CA HIS A 133 -4.62 14.50 0.50
C HIS A 133 -5.02 14.62 1.98
N PRO A 134 -4.42 13.90 2.95
CA PRO A 134 -4.73 14.10 4.36
C PRO A 134 -4.40 15.51 4.85
N LEU A 135 -3.32 16.12 4.36
CA LEU A 135 -2.87 17.44 4.79
C LEU A 135 -3.81 18.55 4.26
N VAL A 136 -4.16 18.53 2.98
CA VAL A 136 -5.11 19.52 2.43
C VAL A 136 -6.46 19.43 3.12
N THR A 137 -6.96 18.22 3.36
CA THR A 137 -8.22 18.00 4.08
C THR A 137 -8.14 18.56 5.50
N LEU A 138 -7.03 18.34 6.20
CA LEU A 138 -6.80 18.90 7.53
C LEU A 138 -6.86 20.42 7.52
N LEU A 139 -6.17 21.06 6.60
CA LEU A 139 -6.13 22.52 6.48
C LEU A 139 -7.51 23.10 6.09
N MET A 140 -8.21 22.45 5.15
CA MET A 140 -9.56 22.85 4.74
C MET A 140 -10.56 22.75 5.90
N LEU A 141 -10.63 21.59 6.57
CA LEU A 141 -11.55 21.36 7.66
C LEU A 141 -11.23 22.26 8.86
N ALA A 142 -9.94 22.39 9.23
CA ALA A 142 -9.51 23.29 10.29
C ALA A 142 -9.87 24.75 9.98
N SER A 143 -9.66 25.19 8.71
CA SER A 143 -10.04 26.52 8.26
C SER A 143 -11.55 26.76 8.42
N ILE A 144 -12.40 25.86 7.92
CA ILE A 144 -13.86 26.01 7.98
C ILE A 144 -14.36 25.96 9.43
N VAL A 145 -13.93 24.98 10.22
CA VAL A 145 -14.34 24.85 11.63
C VAL A 145 -13.95 26.07 12.44
N THR A 146 -12.72 26.59 12.27
CA THR A 146 -12.26 27.77 13.00
C THR A 146 -12.89 29.06 12.48
N ALA A 147 -13.20 29.19 11.16
CA ALA A 147 -13.97 30.29 10.60
C ALA A 147 -15.35 30.41 11.25
N VAL A 148 -16.08 29.29 11.31
CA VAL A 148 -17.43 29.24 11.89
C VAL A 148 -17.37 29.59 13.40
N ARG A 149 -16.42 29.03 14.13
CA ARG A 149 -16.25 29.32 15.56
C ARG A 149 -15.82 30.76 15.82
N ALA A 150 -14.97 31.34 14.97
CA ALA A 150 -14.59 32.75 15.08
C ALA A 150 -15.77 33.68 14.85
N GLN A 151 -16.69 33.34 13.96
CA GLN A 151 -17.93 34.11 13.72
C GLN A 151 -18.89 34.02 14.92
N ASP A 152 -18.95 32.86 15.60
CA ASP A 152 -19.80 32.68 16.77
C ASP A 152 -19.27 33.41 18.02
N GLY A 153 -17.95 33.51 18.20
CA GLY A 153 -17.34 34.01 19.44
C GLY A 153 -16.37 35.19 19.24
N ALA A 154 -16.33 35.84 18.08
CA ALA A 154 -15.46 36.99 17.74
C ALA A 154 -13.96 36.79 18.06
N SER A 155 -13.47 35.55 18.12
CA SER A 155 -12.06 35.23 18.45
C SER A 155 -11.13 35.59 17.30
N ARG A 156 -10.19 36.51 17.53
CA ARG A 156 -9.14 36.91 16.57
C ARG A 156 -8.22 35.74 16.27
N ALA A 157 -7.82 34.95 17.27
CA ALA A 157 -6.93 33.80 17.08
C ALA A 157 -7.54 32.76 16.15
N LEU A 158 -8.81 32.39 16.33
CA LEU A 158 -9.50 31.45 15.45
C LEU A 158 -9.63 31.98 14.03
N ARG A 159 -9.82 33.29 13.86
CA ARG A 159 -9.85 33.92 12.51
C ARG A 159 -8.49 33.83 11.83
N VAL A 160 -7.39 34.10 12.57
CA VAL A 160 -6.04 33.98 12.02
C VAL A 160 -5.75 32.52 11.60
N ILE A 161 -6.08 31.54 12.44
CA ILE A 161 -5.92 30.10 12.12
C ILE A 161 -6.72 29.73 10.87
N SER A 162 -7.95 30.21 10.76
CA SER A 162 -8.80 29.96 9.60
C SER A 162 -8.23 30.52 8.30
N LEU A 163 -7.78 31.76 8.32
CA LEU A 163 -7.19 32.40 7.15
C LEU A 163 -5.84 31.76 6.78
N ALA A 164 -5.01 31.43 7.79
CA ALA A 164 -3.76 30.71 7.56
C ALA A 164 -3.99 29.33 6.92
N GLY A 165 -4.99 28.57 7.39
CA GLY A 165 -5.38 27.30 6.77
C GLY A 165 -5.84 27.48 5.32
N THR A 166 -6.59 28.56 5.03
CA THR A 166 -7.03 28.88 3.65
C THR A 166 -5.86 29.21 2.75
N VAL A 167 -4.84 29.93 3.25
CA VAL A 167 -3.63 30.26 2.49
C VAL A 167 -2.79 29.01 2.22
N LEU A 168 -2.64 28.13 3.21
CA LEU A 168 -1.74 26.96 3.13
C LEU A 168 -2.36 25.78 2.36
N ALA A 169 -3.68 25.62 2.39
CA ALA A 169 -4.34 24.47 1.77
C ALA A 169 -4.00 24.28 0.28
N PRO A 170 -4.03 25.30 -0.59
CA PRO A 170 -3.66 25.16 -2.00
C PRO A 170 -2.22 24.67 -2.22
N PHE A 171 -1.30 25.04 -1.35
CA PHE A 171 0.10 24.59 -1.42
C PHE A 171 0.33 23.16 -0.91
N ALA A 172 -0.68 22.56 -0.28
CA ALA A 172 -0.68 21.14 0.02
C ALA A 172 -1.21 20.30 -1.15
N HIS A 173 -2.30 20.76 -1.78
CA HIS A 173 -2.92 20.13 -2.95
C HIS A 173 -3.84 21.14 -3.65
N GLU A 174 -4.01 21.02 -4.97
CA GLU A 174 -4.80 21.92 -5.79
C GLU A 174 -6.27 22.06 -5.33
N THR A 175 -6.85 21.00 -4.78
CA THR A 175 -8.22 21.04 -4.21
C THR A 175 -8.36 22.02 -3.05
N GLY A 176 -7.25 22.43 -2.44
CA GLY A 176 -7.24 23.44 -1.37
C GLY A 176 -7.83 24.80 -1.77
N VAL A 177 -7.87 25.15 -3.07
CA VAL A 177 -8.56 26.35 -3.54
C VAL A 177 -10.07 26.31 -3.29
N LEU A 178 -10.65 25.14 -3.00
CA LEU A 178 -12.07 24.95 -2.76
C LEU A 178 -12.49 25.24 -1.29
N VAL A 179 -11.60 25.70 -0.42
CA VAL A 179 -11.93 26.07 0.99
C VAL A 179 -13.09 27.06 1.04
N ALA A 180 -13.04 28.12 0.21
CA ALA A 180 -14.08 29.14 0.15
C ALA A 180 -15.44 28.56 -0.27
N LEU A 181 -15.44 27.64 -1.24
CA LEU A 181 -16.65 26.95 -1.71
C LEU A 181 -17.21 26.04 -0.60
N GLY A 182 -16.35 25.28 0.10
CA GLY A 182 -16.75 24.43 1.22
C GLY A 182 -17.35 25.24 2.38
N LEU A 183 -16.77 26.40 2.73
CA LEU A 183 -17.33 27.31 3.73
C LEU A 183 -18.67 27.89 3.29
N THR A 184 -18.79 28.29 2.03
CA THR A 184 -20.03 28.79 1.44
C THR A 184 -21.13 27.75 1.52
N LEU A 185 -20.87 26.52 1.08
CA LEU A 185 -21.80 25.39 1.15
C LEU A 185 -22.25 25.13 2.61
N PHE A 186 -21.30 25.14 3.55
CA PHE A 186 -21.60 24.97 4.98
C PHE A 186 -22.55 26.05 5.51
N LEU A 187 -22.27 27.32 5.22
CA LEU A 187 -23.09 28.45 5.73
C LEU A 187 -24.50 28.44 5.15
N VAL A 188 -24.65 28.11 3.87
CA VAL A 188 -25.96 27.98 3.19
C VAL A 188 -26.76 26.81 3.80
N THR A 189 -26.17 25.63 3.87
CA THR A 189 -26.89 24.43 4.28
C THR A 189 -27.18 24.40 5.79
N SER A 190 -26.33 24.99 6.62
CA SER A 190 -26.59 25.15 8.05
C SER A 190 -27.59 26.27 8.39
N GLY A 191 -27.98 27.09 7.40
CA GLY A 191 -28.87 28.24 7.62
C GLY A 191 -28.26 29.39 8.41
N ARG A 192 -26.93 29.44 8.49
CA ARG A 192 -26.19 30.49 9.22
C ARG A 192 -26.09 31.80 8.43
N ALA A 193 -26.25 31.77 7.11
CA ALA A 193 -26.38 32.94 6.25
C ALA A 193 -27.85 33.08 5.84
N LYS A 194 -28.49 34.18 6.20
CA LYS A 194 -29.93 34.43 5.93
C LYS A 194 -30.18 34.98 4.53
N ASN A 195 -29.19 35.64 3.97
CA ASN A 195 -29.29 36.28 2.65
C ASN A 195 -27.91 36.33 1.98
N LEU A 196 -27.90 36.68 0.68
CA LEU A 196 -26.68 36.75 -0.11
C LEU A 196 -25.66 37.77 0.43
N ARG A 197 -26.13 38.94 0.91
CA ARG A 197 -25.23 39.98 1.46
C ARG A 197 -24.49 39.46 2.68
N GLU A 198 -25.15 38.78 3.58
CA GLU A 198 -24.53 38.17 4.77
C GLU A 198 -23.56 37.03 4.38
N LEU A 199 -23.95 36.20 3.40
CA LEU A 199 -23.07 35.13 2.88
C LEU A 199 -21.79 35.72 2.30
N VAL A 200 -21.89 36.72 1.44
CA VAL A 200 -20.72 37.39 0.86
C VAL A 200 -19.87 38.04 1.95
N ALA A 201 -20.45 38.77 2.88
CA ALA A 201 -19.74 39.42 3.98
C ALA A 201 -18.92 38.45 4.83
N ARG A 202 -19.43 37.20 5.01
CA ARG A 202 -18.76 36.14 5.79
C ARG A 202 -17.73 35.35 5.00
N THR A 203 -17.82 35.30 3.67
CA THR A 203 -16.98 34.42 2.82
C THR A 203 -15.98 35.14 1.93
N TRP A 204 -16.15 36.46 1.67
CA TRP A 204 -15.31 37.18 0.72
C TRP A 204 -13.78 37.08 0.96
N PRO A 205 -13.25 37.08 2.22
CA PRO A 205 -11.81 36.97 2.42
C PRO A 205 -11.28 35.61 1.95
N TYR A 206 -12.06 34.54 2.19
CA TYR A 206 -11.73 33.17 1.77
C TYR A 206 -11.73 33.04 0.25
N TRP A 207 -12.73 33.64 -0.42
CA TRP A 207 -12.79 33.68 -1.87
C TRP A 207 -11.62 34.44 -2.49
N LEU A 208 -11.25 35.58 -1.91
CA LEU A 208 -10.11 36.36 -2.37
C LEU A 208 -8.81 35.55 -2.26
N ILE A 209 -8.57 34.92 -1.11
CA ILE A 209 -7.37 34.08 -0.88
C ILE A 209 -7.38 32.89 -1.86
N SER A 210 -8.50 32.18 -2.01
CA SER A 210 -8.60 31.03 -2.91
C SER A 210 -8.32 31.44 -4.37
N LEU A 211 -8.83 32.57 -4.82
CA LEU A 211 -8.62 33.08 -6.19
C LEU A 211 -7.15 33.51 -6.40
N LEU A 212 -6.55 34.20 -5.42
CA LEU A 212 -5.13 34.59 -5.49
C LEU A 212 -4.22 33.35 -5.50
N ALA A 213 -4.53 32.35 -4.68
CA ALA A 213 -3.79 31.10 -4.66
C ALA A 213 -3.92 30.35 -5.99
N ALA A 214 -5.13 30.22 -6.53
CA ALA A 214 -5.35 29.60 -7.84
C ALA A 214 -4.58 30.33 -8.95
N GLY A 215 -4.60 31.67 -8.95
CA GLY A 215 -3.84 32.48 -9.88
C GLY A 215 -2.33 32.29 -9.76
N SER A 216 -1.79 32.22 -8.52
CA SER A 216 -0.37 31.98 -8.29
C SER A 216 0.06 30.57 -8.74
N MET A 217 -0.75 29.54 -8.47
CA MET A 217 -0.47 28.17 -8.92
C MET A 217 -0.49 28.07 -10.46
N LEU A 218 -1.45 28.75 -11.09
CA LEU A 218 -1.51 28.81 -12.56
C LEU A 218 -0.28 29.51 -13.13
N ALA A 219 0.13 30.64 -12.54
CA ALA A 219 1.33 31.37 -12.97
C ALA A 219 2.60 30.50 -12.87
N VAL A 220 2.79 29.77 -11.75
CA VAL A 220 3.93 28.86 -11.59
C VAL A 220 3.89 27.74 -12.64
N ARG A 221 2.72 27.14 -12.89
CA ARG A 221 2.58 26.08 -13.89
C ARG A 221 2.85 26.56 -15.32
N LEU A 222 2.37 27.74 -15.67
CA LEU A 222 2.65 28.35 -16.98
C LEU A 222 4.14 28.65 -17.14
N HIS A 223 4.80 29.13 -16.08
CA HIS A 223 6.23 29.38 -16.09
C HIS A 223 7.04 28.07 -16.24
N ALA A 224 6.59 26.99 -15.58
CA ALA A 224 7.21 25.66 -15.67
C ALA A 224 6.91 24.92 -17.00
N GLY A 225 6.15 25.52 -17.91
CA GLY A 225 5.83 24.91 -19.20
C GLY A 225 4.93 23.66 -19.14
N SER A 226 4.16 23.52 -18.06
CA SER A 226 3.29 22.35 -17.81
C SER A 226 1.80 22.74 -17.87
N PRO A 227 1.21 23.04 -19.05
CA PRO A 227 -0.19 23.36 -19.15
C PRO A 227 -1.06 22.14 -18.83
N VAL A 228 -2.13 22.36 -18.07
CA VAL A 228 -3.15 21.32 -17.83
C VAL A 228 -4.14 21.36 -18.99
N ALA A 229 -4.11 20.33 -19.83
CA ALA A 229 -5.17 20.10 -20.80
C ALA A 229 -6.36 19.43 -20.09
N PRO A 230 -7.61 19.86 -20.36
CA PRO A 230 -8.79 19.15 -19.87
C PRO A 230 -8.83 17.72 -20.40
N ALA A 231 -9.33 16.79 -19.60
CA ALA A 231 -9.54 15.41 -20.04
C ALA A 231 -10.51 15.35 -21.22
N GLU A 232 -10.36 14.34 -22.07
CA GLU A 232 -11.30 14.04 -23.15
C GLU A 232 -12.70 13.75 -22.61
N MET A 233 -13.72 13.96 -23.43
CA MET A 233 -15.13 13.80 -23.03
C MET A 233 -15.42 12.37 -22.55
N GLU A 234 -14.84 11.36 -23.20
CA GLU A 234 -14.97 9.97 -22.81
C GLU A 234 -14.42 9.73 -21.39
N SER A 235 -13.19 10.19 -21.11
CA SER A 235 -12.61 10.13 -19.77
C SER A 235 -13.46 10.80 -18.71
N ARG A 236 -14.09 11.94 -19.02
CA ARG A 236 -15.00 12.64 -18.08
C ARG A 236 -16.23 11.81 -17.76
N LEU A 237 -16.84 11.16 -18.76
CA LEU A 237 -17.99 10.28 -18.53
C LEU A 237 -17.60 9.10 -17.65
N GLN A 238 -16.47 8.44 -17.94
CA GLN A 238 -15.95 7.32 -17.19
C GLN A 238 -15.58 7.72 -15.75
N ASN A 239 -14.91 8.86 -15.57
CA ASN A 239 -14.61 9.44 -14.25
C ASN A 239 -15.87 9.69 -13.43
N GLY A 240 -16.92 10.25 -14.07
CA GLY A 240 -18.21 10.49 -13.42
C GLY A 240 -18.82 9.20 -12.86
N VAL A 241 -18.78 8.12 -13.63
CA VAL A 241 -19.29 6.80 -13.20
C VAL A 241 -18.46 6.25 -12.05
N TYR A 242 -17.12 6.37 -12.11
CA TYR A 242 -16.23 5.93 -11.03
C TYR A 242 -16.50 6.68 -9.71
N PHE A 243 -16.69 8.01 -9.77
CA PHE A 243 -17.04 8.79 -8.58
C PHE A 243 -18.45 8.48 -8.04
N VAL A 244 -19.41 8.18 -8.92
CA VAL A 244 -20.75 7.71 -8.50
C VAL A 244 -20.64 6.37 -7.77
N GLN A 245 -19.83 5.43 -8.25
CA GLN A 245 -19.51 4.19 -7.54
C GLN A 245 -18.90 4.48 -6.15
N GLY A 246 -17.95 5.41 -6.08
CA GLY A 246 -17.31 5.82 -4.82
C GLY A 246 -18.30 6.45 -3.83
N LEU A 247 -19.25 7.25 -4.27
CA LEU A 247 -20.32 7.78 -3.44
C LEU A 247 -21.26 6.67 -2.93
N ALA A 248 -21.54 5.67 -3.78
CA ALA A 248 -22.37 4.52 -3.45
C ALA A 248 -21.66 3.41 -2.67
N TYR A 249 -20.43 3.64 -2.20
CA TYR A 249 -19.47 2.66 -1.69
C TYR A 249 -20.03 1.54 -0.79
N PRO A 250 -20.98 1.77 0.14
CA PRO A 250 -21.44 0.68 1.00
C PRO A 250 -22.49 -0.21 0.28
N ALA A 251 -23.19 0.34 -0.70
CA ALA A 251 -24.25 -0.37 -1.44
C ALA A 251 -23.76 -0.97 -2.77
N ALA A 252 -22.78 -0.35 -3.42
CA ALA A 252 -22.30 -0.76 -4.74
C ALA A 252 -21.85 -2.23 -4.80
N PRO A 253 -21.08 -2.80 -3.86
CA PRO A 253 -20.70 -4.21 -3.90
C PRO A 253 -21.91 -5.16 -3.76
N ILE A 254 -22.86 -4.79 -2.93
CA ILE A 254 -24.08 -5.59 -2.70
C ILE A 254 -24.94 -5.58 -3.96
N ALA A 255 -25.20 -4.40 -4.54
CA ALA A 255 -25.97 -4.24 -5.75
C ALA A 255 -25.32 -4.97 -6.94
N THR A 256 -23.99 -4.88 -7.08
CA THR A 256 -23.22 -5.59 -8.10
C THR A 256 -23.43 -7.11 -7.98
N ARG A 257 -23.35 -7.67 -6.78
CA ARG A 257 -23.59 -9.09 -6.56
C ARG A 257 -25.04 -9.52 -6.81
N LEU A 258 -26.00 -8.74 -6.33
CA LEU A 258 -27.44 -9.02 -6.52
C LEU A 258 -27.86 -8.99 -7.98
N LEU A 259 -27.26 -8.12 -8.77
CA LEU A 259 -27.50 -8.01 -10.21
C LEU A 259 -26.70 -9.03 -11.02
N GLY A 260 -25.89 -9.86 -10.37
CA GLY A 260 -25.05 -10.85 -11.04
C GLY A 260 -23.93 -10.25 -11.90
N LEU A 261 -23.55 -9.00 -11.63
CA LEU A 261 -22.49 -8.32 -12.35
C LEU A 261 -21.13 -8.87 -11.89
N ALA A 262 -20.27 -9.26 -12.84
CA ALA A 262 -18.92 -9.71 -12.51
C ALA A 262 -18.07 -8.51 -12.09
N PRO A 263 -17.48 -8.49 -10.86
CA PRO A 263 -16.55 -7.46 -10.47
C PRO A 263 -15.35 -7.41 -11.45
N GLY A 264 -14.89 -6.21 -11.77
CA GLY A 264 -13.76 -6.00 -12.69
C GLY A 264 -14.15 -5.85 -14.16
N LEU A 265 -15.44 -5.95 -14.51
CA LEU A 265 -15.92 -5.54 -15.82
C LEU A 265 -15.99 -4.01 -15.89
N ASN A 266 -15.46 -3.43 -16.97
CA ASN A 266 -15.56 -1.99 -17.26
C ASN A 266 -16.95 -1.64 -17.87
N ASP A 267 -18.01 -2.24 -17.37
CA ASP A 267 -19.37 -1.95 -17.79
C ASP A 267 -19.93 -0.76 -16.99
N LEU A 268 -19.78 0.42 -17.58
CA LEU A 268 -20.24 1.67 -16.98
C LEU A 268 -21.75 1.70 -16.74
N GLY A 269 -22.53 1.09 -17.65
CA GLY A 269 -23.99 0.99 -17.54
C GLY A 269 -24.40 0.18 -16.31
N ALA A 270 -23.75 -0.95 -16.08
CA ALA A 270 -23.99 -1.82 -14.93
C ALA A 270 -23.66 -1.10 -13.60
N VAL A 271 -22.54 -0.35 -13.55
CA VAL A 271 -22.18 0.44 -12.36
C VAL A 271 -23.22 1.52 -12.07
N LEU A 272 -23.69 2.24 -13.09
CA LEU A 272 -24.77 3.23 -12.93
C LEU A 272 -26.07 2.58 -12.45
N LEU A 273 -26.45 1.45 -13.03
CA LEU A 273 -27.65 0.70 -12.63
C LEU A 273 -27.56 0.22 -11.17
N ALA A 274 -26.40 -0.19 -10.73
CA ALA A 274 -26.16 -0.63 -9.35
C ALA A 274 -26.13 0.54 -8.34
N SER A 275 -25.71 1.73 -8.76
CA SER A 275 -25.42 2.84 -7.85
C SER A 275 -26.50 3.91 -7.82
N VAL A 276 -26.95 4.39 -8.99
CA VAL A 276 -27.83 5.57 -9.08
C VAL A 276 -29.20 5.36 -8.45
N PRO A 277 -29.93 4.22 -8.64
CA PRO A 277 -31.22 4.01 -8.00
C PRO A 277 -31.14 4.04 -6.46
N VAL A 278 -30.09 3.44 -5.89
CA VAL A 278 -29.89 3.40 -4.44
C VAL A 278 -29.63 4.80 -3.89
N LEU A 279 -28.75 5.56 -4.54
CA LEU A 279 -28.45 6.93 -4.15
C LEU A 279 -29.67 7.84 -4.28
N ALA A 280 -30.39 7.74 -5.39
CA ALA A 280 -31.59 8.55 -5.65
C ALA A 280 -32.71 8.22 -4.65
N LEU A 281 -32.95 6.93 -4.38
CA LEU A 281 -33.96 6.51 -3.40
C LEU A 281 -33.59 7.00 -2.00
N LEU A 282 -32.34 6.83 -1.57
CA LEU A 282 -31.89 7.29 -0.26
C LEU A 282 -32.01 8.81 -0.13
N ALA A 283 -31.54 9.57 -1.13
CA ALA A 283 -31.66 11.02 -1.17
C ALA A 283 -33.12 11.47 -1.11
N PHE A 284 -33.99 10.86 -1.92
CA PHE A 284 -35.42 11.15 -1.93
C PHE A 284 -36.06 10.92 -0.55
N VAL A 285 -35.83 9.75 0.04
CA VAL A 285 -36.35 9.42 1.37
C VAL A 285 -35.82 10.39 2.42
N CYS A 286 -34.52 10.70 2.41
CA CYS A 286 -33.91 11.64 3.37
C CYS A 286 -34.49 13.05 3.22
N VAL A 287 -34.70 13.55 2.00
CA VAL A 287 -35.32 14.85 1.74
C VAL A 287 -36.79 14.88 2.22
N ARG A 288 -37.57 13.84 1.88
CA ARG A 288 -38.96 13.70 2.34
C ARG A 288 -39.09 13.63 3.85
N LEU A 289 -38.08 13.12 4.53
CA LEU A 289 -38.03 13.04 6.00
C LEU A 289 -37.35 14.23 6.67
N GLY A 290 -37.22 15.37 5.94
CA GLY A 290 -36.78 16.65 6.49
C GLY A 290 -35.29 16.87 6.58
N GLN A 291 -34.46 15.96 5.99
CA GLN A 291 -33.00 16.07 6.04
C GLN A 291 -32.38 16.72 4.80
N GLY A 292 -33.15 17.46 3.98
CA GLY A 292 -32.71 18.03 2.71
C GLY A 292 -31.42 18.87 2.81
N ARG A 293 -31.23 19.60 3.94
CA ARG A 293 -30.00 20.39 4.17
C ARG A 293 -28.77 19.52 4.34
N LEU A 294 -28.87 18.39 5.03
CA LEU A 294 -27.77 17.42 5.19
C LEU A 294 -27.48 16.71 3.86
N VAL A 295 -28.52 16.34 3.11
CA VAL A 295 -28.36 15.77 1.75
C VAL A 295 -27.61 16.75 0.85
N LEU A 296 -28.04 18.01 0.82
CA LEU A 296 -27.38 19.05 0.01
C LEU A 296 -25.93 19.28 0.44
N PHE A 297 -25.66 19.26 1.75
CA PHE A 297 -24.29 19.41 2.25
C PHE A 297 -23.41 18.21 1.85
N GLY A 298 -23.87 16.98 2.09
CA GLY A 298 -23.10 15.77 1.77
C GLY A 298 -22.84 15.62 0.26
N LEU A 299 -23.89 15.68 -0.55
CA LEU A 299 -23.77 15.54 -2.01
C LEU A 299 -23.01 16.71 -2.64
N GLY A 300 -23.29 17.95 -2.19
CA GLY A 300 -22.59 19.14 -2.68
C GLY A 300 -21.10 19.10 -2.33
N TRP A 301 -20.74 18.70 -1.10
CA TRP A 301 -19.34 18.52 -0.73
C TRP A 301 -18.65 17.49 -1.61
N PHE A 302 -19.26 16.29 -1.74
CA PHE A 302 -18.69 15.22 -2.57
C PHE A 302 -18.45 15.70 -4.01
N LEU A 303 -19.47 16.28 -4.64
CA LEU A 303 -19.40 16.75 -6.01
C LEU A 303 -18.30 17.81 -6.20
N PHE A 304 -18.25 18.81 -5.31
CA PHE A 304 -17.24 19.88 -5.44
C PHE A 304 -15.82 19.35 -5.30
N MET A 305 -15.58 18.41 -4.38
CA MET A 305 -14.23 17.88 -4.14
C MET A 305 -13.76 16.95 -5.27
N VAL A 306 -14.63 16.20 -5.94
CA VAL A 306 -14.22 15.35 -7.07
C VAL A 306 -14.12 16.13 -8.39
N THR A 307 -14.76 17.31 -8.50
CA THR A 307 -14.86 18.06 -9.77
C THR A 307 -13.52 18.32 -10.45
N PRO A 308 -12.42 18.72 -9.76
CA PRO A 308 -11.13 18.90 -10.42
C PRO A 308 -10.61 17.63 -11.07
N ALA A 309 -10.62 16.51 -10.35
CA ALA A 309 -10.19 15.22 -10.89
C ALA A 309 -11.12 14.72 -11.99
N TRP A 310 -12.44 14.90 -11.80
CA TRP A 310 -13.45 14.53 -12.80
C TRP A 310 -13.24 15.19 -14.15
N LEU A 311 -12.97 16.49 -14.17
CA LEU A 311 -12.93 17.27 -15.41
C LEU A 311 -11.52 17.33 -16.06
N LEU A 312 -10.46 17.14 -15.28
CA LEU A 312 -9.11 17.45 -15.74
C LEU A 312 -8.22 16.20 -15.92
N LEU A 313 -8.55 15.06 -15.30
CA LEU A 313 -7.67 13.89 -15.30
C LEU A 313 -8.17 12.81 -16.26
N ALA A 314 -7.23 12.10 -16.90
CA ALA A 314 -7.53 10.93 -17.73
C ALA A 314 -8.13 9.80 -16.86
N PHE A 315 -9.04 9.02 -17.42
CA PHE A 315 -9.70 7.93 -16.69
C PHE A 315 -8.72 6.88 -16.17
N SER A 316 -7.70 6.53 -16.95
CA SER A 316 -6.65 5.60 -16.51
C SER A 316 -5.95 6.04 -15.22
N TYR A 317 -5.70 7.35 -15.07
CA TYR A 317 -5.13 7.89 -13.83
C TYR A 317 -6.13 7.91 -12.67
N VAL A 318 -7.40 8.22 -12.95
CA VAL A 318 -8.46 8.30 -11.93
C VAL A 318 -8.79 6.93 -11.36
N VAL A 319 -8.90 5.91 -12.20
CA VAL A 319 -9.25 4.54 -11.77
C VAL A 319 -8.12 3.87 -10.97
N ASP A 320 -6.87 4.27 -11.21
CA ASP A 320 -5.70 3.84 -10.44
C ASP A 320 -5.42 4.72 -9.22
N GLY A 321 -6.13 5.84 -9.10
CA GLY A 321 -5.95 6.84 -8.05
C GLY A 321 -7.13 6.95 -7.08
N PRO A 322 -7.55 5.89 -6.34
CA PRO A 322 -8.65 5.98 -5.38
C PRO A 322 -8.46 7.08 -4.33
N ARG A 323 -7.22 7.48 -4.03
CA ARG A 323 -6.89 8.64 -3.18
C ARG A 323 -7.56 9.95 -3.61
N LEU A 324 -7.90 10.09 -4.88
CA LEU A 324 -8.60 11.28 -5.43
C LEU A 324 -10.00 11.48 -4.86
N MET A 325 -10.56 10.47 -4.18
CA MET A 325 -11.84 10.57 -3.47
C MET A 325 -11.66 10.95 -1.98
N TYR A 326 -10.43 11.13 -1.51
CA TYR A 326 -10.18 11.31 -0.08
C TYR A 326 -10.87 12.56 0.47
N GLU A 327 -10.73 13.73 -0.16
CA GLU A 327 -11.35 14.99 0.26
C GLU A 327 -12.88 14.92 0.15
N ALA A 328 -13.36 14.18 -0.85
CA ALA A 328 -14.79 13.99 -1.09
C ALA A 328 -15.44 13.02 -0.10
N SER A 329 -14.65 12.15 0.53
CA SER A 329 -15.16 11.09 1.43
C SER A 329 -15.96 11.63 2.62
N LEU A 330 -15.70 12.86 3.08
CA LEU A 330 -16.54 13.54 4.06
C LEU A 330 -17.98 13.64 3.59
N GLY A 331 -18.19 14.03 2.33
CA GLY A 331 -19.52 14.16 1.74
C GLY A 331 -20.25 12.80 1.66
N ALA A 332 -19.54 11.76 1.24
CA ALA A 332 -20.06 10.40 1.22
C ALA A 332 -20.39 9.89 2.63
N ALA A 333 -19.47 10.05 3.58
CA ALA A 333 -19.67 9.64 4.97
C ALA A 333 -20.85 10.35 5.64
N LEU A 334 -20.99 11.65 5.41
CA LEU A 334 -22.15 12.41 5.88
C LEU A 334 -23.45 11.89 5.24
N PHE A 335 -23.48 11.70 3.91
CA PHE A 335 -24.67 11.22 3.21
C PHE A 335 -25.16 9.88 3.78
N TRP A 336 -24.27 8.92 3.99
CA TRP A 336 -24.61 7.61 4.54
C TRP A 336 -24.89 7.62 6.06
N SER A 337 -24.58 8.70 6.78
CA SER A 337 -24.97 8.89 8.19
C SER A 337 -26.37 9.49 8.37
N ILE A 338 -27.02 10.02 7.32
CA ILE A 338 -28.32 10.70 7.42
C ILE A 338 -29.46 9.81 7.95
N PRO A 339 -29.54 8.49 7.67
CA PRO A 339 -30.51 7.61 8.32
C PRO A 339 -30.51 7.68 9.85
N VAL A 340 -29.32 7.87 10.44
CA VAL A 340 -29.20 8.07 11.90
C VAL A 340 -29.80 9.40 12.36
N ALA A 341 -29.64 10.47 11.53
CA ALA A 341 -30.26 11.76 11.84
C ALA A 341 -31.80 11.66 11.86
N ILE A 342 -32.38 10.90 10.91
CA ILE A 342 -33.83 10.63 10.84
C ILE A 342 -34.28 9.85 12.09
N LEU A 343 -33.52 8.83 12.47
CA LEU A 343 -33.81 8.01 13.65
C LEU A 343 -33.81 8.87 14.91
N VAL A 344 -32.80 9.73 15.11
CA VAL A 344 -32.70 10.62 16.29
C VAL A 344 -33.88 11.58 16.34
N ASP A 345 -34.26 12.22 15.21
CA ASP A 345 -35.40 13.16 15.16
C ASP A 345 -36.73 12.49 15.53
N ARG A 346 -36.91 11.24 15.15
CA ARG A 346 -38.18 10.51 15.37
C ARG A 346 -38.21 9.75 16.68
N TRP A 347 -37.07 9.55 17.35
CA TRP A 347 -36.96 8.68 18.52
C TRP A 347 -37.95 9.03 19.64
N ALA A 348 -38.11 10.31 19.94
CA ALA A 348 -39.01 10.78 20.99
C ALA A 348 -40.49 10.58 20.66
N SER A 349 -40.88 10.57 19.38
CA SER A 349 -42.26 10.35 18.91
C SER A 349 -42.66 8.87 18.84
N LEU A 350 -41.70 7.95 18.98
CA LEU A 350 -41.94 6.50 18.91
C LEU A 350 -42.33 5.98 20.29
N THR A 351 -43.61 5.72 20.48
CA THR A 351 -44.21 5.41 21.79
C THR A 351 -43.99 3.96 22.25
N THR A 352 -43.73 3.02 21.33
CA THR A 352 -43.54 1.60 21.66
C THR A 352 -42.15 1.11 21.30
N VAL A 353 -41.65 0.08 22.01
CA VAL A 353 -40.37 -0.58 21.74
C VAL A 353 -40.33 -1.12 20.32
N VAL A 354 -41.43 -1.73 19.85
CA VAL A 354 -41.56 -2.28 18.50
C VAL A 354 -41.34 -1.21 17.43
N LYS A 355 -41.98 -0.02 17.58
CA LYS A 355 -41.79 1.10 16.66
C LYS A 355 -40.36 1.63 16.69
N ARG A 356 -39.72 1.72 17.85
CA ARG A 356 -38.33 2.11 17.99
C ARG A 356 -37.37 1.13 17.29
N LEU A 357 -37.57 -0.17 17.49
CA LEU A 357 -36.78 -1.20 16.81
C LEU A 357 -37.00 -1.14 15.29
N ALA A 358 -38.24 -1.06 14.84
CA ALA A 358 -38.57 -0.97 13.41
C ALA A 358 -37.95 0.26 12.72
N ALA A 359 -37.81 1.38 13.44
CA ALA A 359 -37.13 2.57 12.93
C ALA A 359 -35.60 2.47 13.01
N ALA A 360 -35.05 1.76 14.03
CA ALA A 360 -33.63 1.63 14.24
C ALA A 360 -32.99 0.62 13.27
N ILE A 361 -33.69 -0.47 12.90
CA ILE A 361 -33.17 -1.52 12.04
C ILE A 361 -32.63 -0.97 10.70
N PRO A 362 -33.36 -0.18 9.91
CA PRO A 362 -32.84 0.34 8.64
C PRO A 362 -31.58 1.19 8.80
N ALA A 363 -31.55 2.08 9.80
CA ALA A 363 -30.39 2.91 10.07
C ALA A 363 -29.17 2.07 10.53
N ALA A 364 -29.42 1.06 11.38
CA ALA A 364 -28.38 0.13 11.82
C ALA A 364 -27.85 -0.73 10.66
N VAL A 365 -28.71 -1.27 9.81
CA VAL A 365 -28.31 -2.06 8.64
C VAL A 365 -27.39 -1.23 7.72
N VAL A 366 -27.76 0.02 7.43
CA VAL A 366 -26.94 0.91 6.59
C VAL A 366 -25.59 1.19 7.23
N VAL A 367 -25.56 1.60 8.50
CA VAL A 367 -24.31 2.00 9.16
C VAL A 367 -23.42 0.78 9.45
N ILE A 368 -23.98 -0.29 10.01
CA ILE A 368 -23.21 -1.49 10.32
C ILE A 368 -22.70 -2.14 9.03
N GLY A 369 -23.55 -2.22 8.00
CA GLY A 369 -23.16 -2.74 6.69
C GLY A 369 -22.01 -1.93 6.08
N ALA A 370 -22.09 -0.60 6.13
CA ALA A 370 -21.02 0.29 5.68
C ALA A 370 -19.72 0.08 6.50
N VAL A 371 -19.81 0.02 7.84
CA VAL A 371 -18.64 -0.18 8.72
C VAL A 371 -17.99 -1.54 8.48
N VAL A 372 -18.78 -2.62 8.48
CA VAL A 372 -18.25 -4.00 8.32
C VAL A 372 -17.67 -4.20 6.92
N GLY A 373 -18.38 -3.75 5.88
CA GLY A 373 -17.90 -3.85 4.50
C GLY A 373 -16.60 -3.06 4.27
N SER A 374 -16.55 -1.82 4.79
CA SER A 374 -15.34 -0.98 4.69
C SER A 374 -14.18 -1.53 5.50
N ALA A 375 -14.43 -2.01 6.73
CA ALA A 375 -13.38 -2.57 7.58
C ALA A 375 -12.79 -3.85 6.95
N GLY A 376 -13.61 -4.74 6.40
CA GLY A 376 -13.15 -5.93 5.69
C GLY A 376 -12.32 -5.57 4.45
N PHE A 377 -12.77 -4.60 3.66
CA PHE A 377 -12.03 -4.09 2.51
C PHE A 377 -10.67 -3.52 2.90
N LEU A 378 -10.61 -2.68 3.94
CA LEU A 378 -9.37 -2.06 4.41
C LEU A 378 -8.42 -3.09 5.04
N ALA A 379 -8.95 -4.10 5.74
CA ALA A 379 -8.13 -5.16 6.34
C ALA A 379 -7.41 -5.99 5.26
N GLU A 380 -8.07 -6.31 4.15
CA GLU A 380 -7.44 -7.01 3.04
C GLU A 380 -6.34 -6.16 2.39
N ARG A 381 -6.54 -4.83 2.27
CA ARG A 381 -5.50 -3.90 1.74
C ARG A 381 -4.34 -3.76 2.72
N ALA A 382 -4.63 -3.69 4.03
CA ALA A 382 -3.58 -3.67 5.05
C ALA A 382 -2.69 -4.92 4.97
N ASP A 383 -3.27 -6.10 4.72
CA ASP A 383 -2.52 -7.32 4.50
C ASP A 383 -1.66 -7.22 3.23
N MET A 384 -2.18 -6.74 2.10
CA MET A 384 -1.37 -6.53 0.90
C MET A 384 -0.20 -5.55 1.13
N TYR A 385 -0.41 -4.48 1.89
CA TYR A 385 0.66 -3.57 2.31
C TYR A 385 1.71 -4.29 3.18
N GLU A 386 1.28 -5.12 4.10
CA GLU A 386 2.18 -5.94 4.93
C GLU A 386 3.02 -6.89 4.07
N GLN A 387 2.44 -7.49 3.01
CA GLN A 387 3.20 -8.33 2.08
C GLN A 387 4.34 -7.56 1.41
N THR A 388 4.11 -6.29 1.02
CA THR A 388 5.20 -5.46 0.46
C THR A 388 6.28 -5.17 1.49
N ARG A 389 5.92 -4.98 2.78
CA ARG A 389 6.87 -4.80 3.87
C ARG A 389 7.72 -6.06 4.08
N LEU A 390 7.09 -7.22 4.13
CA LEU A 390 7.77 -8.50 4.30
C LEU A 390 8.76 -8.78 3.15
N ALA A 391 8.35 -8.54 1.91
CA ALA A 391 9.25 -8.67 0.75
C ALA A 391 10.46 -7.71 0.84
N SER A 392 10.27 -6.50 1.40
CA SER A 392 11.34 -5.51 1.54
C SER A 392 12.40 -5.89 2.57
N VAL A 393 12.02 -6.54 3.67
CA VAL A 393 12.93 -6.83 4.80
C VAL A 393 14.16 -7.60 4.33
N GLY A 394 13.98 -8.68 3.60
CA GLY A 394 15.10 -9.50 3.11
C GLY A 394 16.00 -8.74 2.13
N MET A 395 15.40 -7.91 1.26
CA MET A 395 16.13 -7.07 0.31
C MET A 395 16.97 -6.02 1.03
N LEU A 396 16.38 -5.30 2.00
CA LEU A 396 17.09 -4.27 2.76
C LEU A 396 18.26 -4.86 3.57
N GLN A 397 18.06 -6.02 4.23
CA GLN A 397 19.11 -6.71 4.96
C GLN A 397 20.30 -7.10 4.06
N ALA A 398 20.00 -7.59 2.86
CA ALA A 398 21.04 -7.99 1.91
C ALA A 398 21.80 -6.80 1.29
N ALA A 399 21.11 -5.68 1.08
CA ALA A 399 21.68 -4.50 0.43
C ALA A 399 22.66 -3.72 1.33
N VAL A 400 22.49 -3.77 2.65
CA VAL A 400 23.28 -3.02 3.63
C VAL A 400 24.60 -3.72 3.99
N GLN A 401 24.88 -4.93 3.49
CA GLN A 401 26.15 -5.60 3.74
C GLN A 401 27.35 -4.86 3.12
N PRO A 402 28.60 -5.00 3.68
CA PRO A 402 29.70 -4.07 3.46
C PRO A 402 29.97 -3.72 1.98
N ALA A 403 30.12 -2.43 1.72
CA ALA A 403 30.19 -1.80 0.41
C ALA A 403 31.51 -2.04 -0.39
N GLU A 404 32.35 -3.00 -0.03
CA GLU A 404 33.59 -3.28 -0.75
C GLU A 404 33.34 -3.94 -2.13
N ASP A 405 32.26 -4.70 -2.26
CA ASP A 405 31.88 -5.36 -3.50
C ASP A 405 30.87 -4.50 -4.30
N LYS A 406 31.35 -3.83 -5.34
CA LYS A 406 30.57 -2.96 -6.23
C LYS A 406 29.73 -3.72 -7.26
N ARG A 407 29.76 -5.06 -7.29
CA ARG A 407 28.93 -5.84 -8.21
C ARG A 407 27.45 -5.65 -7.91
N ASN A 408 26.62 -5.87 -8.92
CA ASN A 408 25.17 -5.76 -8.79
C ASN A 408 24.59 -6.87 -7.91
N ILE A 409 23.52 -6.56 -7.20
CA ILE A 409 22.61 -7.57 -6.65
C ILE A 409 21.67 -7.99 -7.78
N LEU A 410 21.44 -9.29 -7.95
CA LEU A 410 20.39 -9.82 -8.81
C LEU A 410 19.14 -10.05 -7.96
N SER A 411 18.07 -9.31 -8.24
CA SER A 411 16.76 -9.46 -7.57
C SER A 411 15.81 -10.19 -8.51
N VAL A 412 15.30 -11.34 -8.07
CA VAL A 412 14.42 -12.19 -8.89
C VAL A 412 13.01 -12.23 -8.29
N ASN A 413 12.02 -12.02 -9.14
CA ASN A 413 10.59 -12.09 -8.83
C ASN A 413 10.14 -11.14 -7.71
N PHE A 414 10.77 -9.96 -7.58
CA PHE A 414 10.34 -8.96 -6.59
C PHE A 414 9.00 -8.32 -6.99
N PRO A 415 8.06 -8.12 -6.06
CA PRO A 415 6.74 -7.60 -6.41
C PRO A 415 6.78 -6.12 -6.81
N GLY A 416 6.16 -5.78 -7.94
CA GLY A 416 5.86 -4.41 -8.34
C GLY A 416 4.44 -3.99 -7.97
N TRP A 417 3.50 -4.96 -7.94
CA TRP A 417 2.09 -4.73 -7.67
C TRP A 417 1.41 -6.00 -7.10
N ILE A 418 0.46 -5.81 -6.19
CA ILE A 418 -0.33 -6.87 -5.54
C ILE A 418 -1.80 -6.46 -5.53
N ALA A 419 -2.72 -7.38 -5.84
CA ALA A 419 -4.15 -7.12 -5.83
C ALA A 419 -4.97 -8.33 -5.35
N PRO A 420 -6.23 -8.14 -4.92
CA PRO A 420 -7.09 -9.24 -4.55
C PRO A 420 -7.39 -10.15 -5.76
N LYS A 421 -7.71 -11.41 -5.51
CA LYS A 421 -8.14 -12.35 -6.58
C LYS A 421 -9.45 -11.92 -7.21
N THR A 422 -10.33 -11.30 -6.44
CA THR A 422 -11.64 -10.84 -6.88
C THR A 422 -11.84 -9.40 -6.43
N ALA A 423 -12.09 -8.51 -7.37
CA ALA A 423 -12.38 -7.12 -7.05
C ALA A 423 -13.72 -6.98 -6.31
N THR A 424 -13.78 -6.03 -5.39
CA THR A 424 -14.98 -5.70 -4.61
C THR A 424 -15.88 -4.74 -5.39
N TYR A 425 -15.27 -3.78 -6.09
CA TYR A 425 -15.96 -2.79 -6.90
C TYR A 425 -15.80 -3.11 -8.38
N ALA A 426 -16.80 -2.75 -9.20
CA ALA A 426 -16.78 -3.04 -10.62
C ALA A 426 -15.72 -2.22 -11.38
N LEU A 427 -15.42 -1.00 -10.91
CA LEU A 427 -14.37 -0.14 -11.48
C LEU A 427 -13.25 0.05 -10.46
N GLY A 428 -12.02 -0.08 -10.93
CA GLY A 428 -10.80 0.08 -10.13
C GLY A 428 -9.99 -1.20 -10.03
N HIS A 429 -8.68 -1.06 -9.91
CA HIS A 429 -7.77 -2.21 -9.81
C HIS A 429 -7.64 -2.74 -8.38
N GLU A 430 -8.03 -1.95 -7.39
CA GLU A 430 -8.05 -2.28 -5.95
C GLU A 430 -6.72 -2.82 -5.40
N GLY A 431 -5.64 -2.71 -6.17
CA GLY A 431 -4.34 -3.22 -5.81
C GLY A 431 -3.49 -2.21 -5.06
N VAL A 432 -2.37 -2.71 -4.57
CA VAL A 432 -1.30 -1.95 -3.92
C VAL A 432 -0.10 -1.93 -4.85
N SER A 433 0.19 -0.76 -5.46
CA SER A 433 1.43 -0.57 -6.21
C SER A 433 2.60 -0.41 -5.23
N PHE A 434 3.75 -1.00 -5.60
CA PHE A 434 4.94 -0.94 -4.77
C PHE A 434 6.11 -0.32 -5.53
N ILE A 435 6.61 -0.97 -6.58
CA ILE A 435 7.65 -0.45 -7.45
C ILE A 435 7.05 -0.18 -8.83
N PRO A 436 6.86 1.08 -9.24
CA PRO A 436 6.37 1.41 -10.56
C PRO A 436 7.48 1.30 -11.61
N GLU A 437 7.11 1.33 -12.90
CA GLU A 437 8.04 1.16 -14.01
C GLU A 437 9.14 2.22 -14.08
N TYR A 438 8.89 3.43 -13.57
CA TYR A 438 9.86 4.55 -13.55
C TYR A 438 10.77 4.57 -12.30
N SER A 439 10.71 3.57 -11.46
CA SER A 439 11.55 3.38 -10.26
C SER A 439 12.12 1.96 -10.24
N SER A 440 12.93 1.66 -9.24
CA SER A 440 13.54 0.34 -9.10
C SER A 440 13.65 -0.09 -7.63
N PRO A 441 13.86 -1.37 -7.35
CA PRO A 441 14.23 -1.84 -6.03
C PRO A 441 15.50 -1.18 -5.45
N SER A 442 16.42 -0.71 -6.31
CA SER A 442 17.57 0.11 -5.88
C SER A 442 17.13 1.44 -5.25
N ASP A 443 16.09 2.07 -5.80
CA ASP A 443 15.56 3.32 -5.26
C ASP A 443 14.87 3.11 -3.91
N LEU A 444 14.19 1.98 -3.73
CA LEU A 444 13.66 1.56 -2.42
C LEU A 444 14.79 1.45 -1.40
N VAL A 445 15.87 0.73 -1.74
CA VAL A 445 17.02 0.57 -0.82
C VAL A 445 17.60 1.93 -0.46
N TRP A 446 17.84 2.77 -1.45
CA TRP A 446 18.37 4.11 -1.20
C TRP A 446 17.43 4.95 -0.31
N ALA A 447 16.14 4.98 -0.60
CA ALA A 447 15.17 5.75 0.17
C ALA A 447 15.06 5.30 1.63
N MET A 448 15.24 3.99 1.88
CA MET A 448 15.15 3.39 3.21
C MET A 448 16.45 3.44 4.02
N THR A 449 17.61 3.45 3.34
CA THR A 449 18.92 3.26 4.00
C THR A 449 19.94 4.37 3.71
N GLY A 450 19.71 5.19 2.69
CA GLY A 450 20.69 6.16 2.18
C GLY A 450 21.82 5.54 1.35
N VAL A 451 21.81 4.21 1.15
CA VAL A 451 22.88 3.48 0.44
C VAL A 451 22.47 3.18 -1.00
N ASP A 452 23.28 3.61 -1.96
CA ASP A 452 23.10 3.20 -3.35
C ASP A 452 23.57 1.74 -3.53
N SER A 453 22.64 0.88 -3.90
CA SER A 453 22.90 -0.54 -4.17
C SER A 453 22.40 -0.87 -5.57
N PRO A 454 23.28 -0.94 -6.56
CA PRO A 454 22.86 -1.25 -7.93
C PRO A 454 22.28 -2.67 -8.00
N MET A 455 21.10 -2.78 -8.64
CA MET A 455 20.36 -4.03 -8.77
C MET A 455 20.01 -4.32 -10.22
N TYR A 456 20.15 -5.58 -10.59
CA TYR A 456 19.55 -6.12 -11.80
C TYR A 456 18.26 -6.85 -11.42
N ASN A 457 17.17 -6.53 -12.09
CA ASN A 457 15.85 -7.04 -11.71
C ASN A 457 15.33 -7.98 -12.80
N ALA A 458 15.03 -9.21 -12.44
CA ALA A 458 14.59 -10.26 -13.33
C ALA A 458 13.26 -10.87 -12.89
N VAL A 459 12.45 -11.25 -13.86
CA VAL A 459 11.24 -12.03 -13.67
C VAL A 459 11.41 -13.38 -14.37
N VAL A 460 11.43 -14.45 -13.57
CA VAL A 460 11.52 -15.84 -14.06
C VAL A 460 10.15 -16.48 -13.84
N THR A 461 9.36 -16.58 -14.92
CA THR A 461 7.95 -16.98 -14.85
C THR A 461 7.77 -18.43 -14.46
N GLU A 462 8.70 -19.32 -14.83
CA GLU A 462 8.67 -20.74 -14.49
C GLU A 462 8.82 -21.00 -12.98
N LEU A 463 9.38 -20.02 -12.25
CA LEU A 463 9.54 -20.09 -10.81
C LEU A 463 8.46 -19.32 -10.02
N GLN A 464 7.49 -18.75 -10.72
CA GLN A 464 6.33 -18.16 -10.08
C GLN A 464 5.38 -19.25 -9.59
N SER A 465 4.79 -19.06 -8.41
CA SER A 465 3.83 -19.98 -7.83
C SER A 465 2.45 -19.36 -7.70
N HIS A 466 1.42 -20.19 -7.59
CA HIS A 466 0.10 -19.71 -7.22
C HIS A 466 0.11 -19.16 -5.79
N TRP A 467 -0.41 -17.96 -5.66
CA TRP A 467 -0.50 -17.26 -4.37
C TRP A 467 -1.91 -16.77 -4.11
N ARG A 468 -2.23 -16.42 -2.86
CA ARG A 468 -3.56 -15.95 -2.45
C ARG A 468 -3.98 -14.61 -3.05
N PHE A 469 -3.04 -13.79 -3.49
CA PHE A 469 -3.27 -12.55 -4.24
C PHE A 469 -2.85 -12.69 -5.70
N ASN A 470 -3.35 -11.81 -6.56
CA ASN A 470 -2.75 -11.53 -7.86
C ASN A 470 -1.50 -10.67 -7.65
N TYR A 471 -0.50 -10.85 -8.51
CA TYR A 471 0.72 -10.04 -8.43
C TYR A 471 1.36 -9.87 -9.79
N LEU A 472 2.08 -8.75 -9.94
CA LEU A 472 3.01 -8.51 -11.03
C LEU A 472 4.39 -8.28 -10.43
N ASN A 473 5.39 -8.96 -10.96
CA ASN A 473 6.77 -8.79 -10.54
C ASN A 473 7.44 -7.68 -11.34
N TYR A 474 8.37 -6.98 -10.69
CA TYR A 474 9.16 -5.92 -11.28
C TYR A 474 10.41 -6.48 -11.97
N GLY A 475 10.69 -6.02 -13.19
CA GLY A 475 11.90 -6.36 -13.95
C GLY A 475 11.64 -6.97 -15.31
N SER A 476 12.72 -7.24 -16.03
CA SER A 476 12.66 -7.87 -17.35
C SER A 476 12.41 -9.37 -17.22
N ARG A 477 11.67 -9.94 -18.19
CA ARG A 477 11.40 -11.39 -18.24
C ARG A 477 12.60 -12.15 -18.78
N TRP A 478 12.94 -13.23 -18.09
CA TRP A 478 14.06 -14.11 -18.40
C TRP A 478 13.66 -15.56 -18.20
N THR A 479 14.32 -16.47 -18.92
CA THR A 479 14.36 -17.89 -18.53
C THR A 479 15.54 -18.13 -17.60
N ALA A 480 15.52 -19.19 -16.81
CA ALA A 480 16.63 -19.52 -15.91
C ALA A 480 17.96 -19.75 -16.67
N PRO A 481 17.99 -20.42 -17.85
CA PRO A 481 19.20 -20.52 -18.67
C PRO A 481 19.76 -19.17 -19.13
N ASP A 482 18.90 -18.27 -19.59
CA ASP A 482 19.34 -16.96 -20.11
C ASP A 482 19.87 -16.05 -18.99
N LEU A 483 19.48 -16.30 -17.75
CA LEU A 483 19.91 -15.53 -16.57
C LEU A 483 21.30 -15.92 -16.07
N GLN A 484 21.89 -17.03 -16.53
CA GLN A 484 23.19 -17.54 -16.06
C GLN A 484 24.33 -16.50 -16.08
N PRO A 485 24.51 -15.67 -17.13
CA PRO A 485 25.55 -14.64 -17.12
C PRO A 485 25.39 -13.66 -15.95
N GLN A 486 24.14 -13.29 -15.61
CA GLN A 486 23.84 -12.37 -14.51
C GLN A 486 24.07 -13.03 -13.14
N LEU A 487 23.73 -14.32 -13.00
CA LEU A 487 24.00 -15.10 -11.79
C LEU A 487 25.49 -15.15 -11.47
N ARG A 488 26.35 -15.29 -12.47
CA ARG A 488 27.81 -15.38 -12.29
C ARG A 488 28.44 -14.07 -11.82
N ILE A 489 27.96 -12.93 -12.32
CA ILE A 489 28.52 -11.61 -11.99
C ILE A 489 27.86 -10.96 -10.78
N ALA A 490 26.72 -11.48 -10.30
CA ALA A 490 26.04 -10.94 -9.14
C ALA A 490 26.84 -11.16 -7.85
N ARG A 491 26.97 -10.11 -7.03
CA ARG A 491 27.55 -10.30 -5.67
C ARG A 491 26.65 -11.13 -4.77
N GLN A 492 25.33 -11.11 -5.05
CA GLN A 492 24.30 -11.85 -4.33
C GLN A 492 23.06 -11.98 -5.20
N VAL A 493 22.40 -13.12 -5.12
CA VAL A 493 21.12 -13.38 -5.76
C VAL A 493 20.03 -13.36 -4.70
N LEU A 494 19.04 -12.50 -4.87
CA LEU A 494 17.86 -12.44 -4.02
C LEU A 494 16.69 -13.04 -4.78
N PHE A 495 15.92 -13.86 -4.12
CA PHE A 495 14.71 -14.49 -4.66
C PHE A 495 13.52 -14.20 -3.78
N THR A 496 12.43 -13.66 -4.36
CA THR A 496 11.18 -13.48 -3.64
C THR A 496 10.29 -14.70 -3.84
N SER A 497 10.02 -15.38 -2.74
CA SER A 497 9.18 -16.57 -2.69
C SER A 497 7.72 -16.19 -2.46
N TYR A 498 6.83 -16.79 -3.24
CA TYR A 498 5.38 -16.72 -3.13
C TYR A 498 4.80 -18.05 -2.58
N ARG A 499 5.65 -18.94 -2.08
CA ARG A 499 5.25 -20.18 -1.43
C ARG A 499 4.76 -19.87 -0.01
N GLY A 500 3.56 -20.31 0.33
CA GLY A 500 2.96 -20.07 1.64
C GLY A 500 2.04 -18.85 1.69
N GLN A 501 1.75 -18.37 2.90
CA GLN A 501 0.80 -17.26 3.13
C GLN A 501 1.44 -15.89 2.88
N ASN A 502 2.70 -15.74 3.23
CA ASN A 502 3.41 -14.47 3.20
C ASN A 502 4.52 -14.45 2.15
N LEU A 503 4.79 -13.25 1.62
CA LEU A 503 5.98 -13.00 0.80
C LEU A 503 7.23 -12.99 1.66
N ALA A 504 8.31 -13.54 1.12
CA ALA A 504 9.61 -13.40 1.74
C ALA A 504 10.70 -13.34 0.68
N THR A 505 11.65 -12.42 0.85
CA THR A 505 12.82 -12.29 -0.01
C THR A 505 14.02 -12.84 0.73
N TYR A 506 14.67 -13.81 0.14
CA TYR A 506 15.86 -14.48 0.70
C TYR A 506 17.04 -14.37 -0.24
N SER A 507 18.25 -14.51 0.32
CA SER A 507 19.42 -14.84 -0.49
C SER A 507 19.23 -16.25 -1.05
N ALA A 508 19.23 -16.36 -2.38
CA ALA A 508 19.27 -17.67 -3.06
C ALA A 508 20.70 -18.22 -3.16
N GLY A 509 21.69 -17.36 -2.91
CA GLY A 509 23.10 -17.73 -2.97
C GLY A 509 23.91 -16.82 -3.90
N ARG A 510 25.08 -17.32 -4.30
CA ARG A 510 26.02 -16.62 -5.21
C ARG A 510 27.12 -17.53 -5.70
N LEU A 511 27.81 -17.12 -6.77
CA LEU A 511 29.12 -17.65 -7.12
C LEU A 511 30.15 -17.07 -6.14
N GLU A 512 30.82 -17.93 -5.37
CA GLU A 512 31.82 -17.54 -4.35
C GLU A 512 33.20 -17.37 -4.96
N ALA A 513 33.58 -18.30 -5.82
CA ALA A 513 34.89 -18.29 -6.49
C ALA A 513 34.80 -19.02 -7.84
N GLU A 514 35.75 -18.68 -8.73
CA GLU A 514 35.93 -19.32 -10.05
C GLU A 514 37.33 -19.92 -10.17
N ASN A 515 37.47 -20.92 -11.01
CA ASN A 515 38.77 -21.55 -11.35
C ASN A 515 39.56 -22.06 -10.13
N MET A 516 38.85 -22.48 -9.10
CA MET A 516 39.47 -23.02 -7.91
C MET A 516 40.01 -24.43 -8.17
N ALA A 517 41.17 -24.71 -7.61
CA ALA A 517 41.70 -26.08 -7.62
C ALA A 517 40.73 -27.02 -6.88
N ARG A 518 40.76 -28.30 -7.27
CA ARG A 518 39.97 -29.32 -6.59
C ARG A 518 40.37 -29.35 -5.10
N ASP A 519 39.35 -29.25 -4.26
CA ASP A 519 39.50 -29.38 -2.80
C ASP A 519 38.95 -30.76 -2.42
N ASP A 520 39.81 -31.60 -1.88
CA ASP A 520 39.44 -32.93 -1.40
C ASP A 520 38.95 -32.91 0.06
N ALA A 521 39.05 -31.78 0.78
CA ALA A 521 38.47 -31.56 2.11
C ALA A 521 36.97 -31.22 1.99
N VAL A 522 36.18 -32.14 1.48
CA VAL A 522 34.75 -32.00 1.24
C VAL A 522 33.95 -32.95 2.12
N ALA A 523 32.69 -32.59 2.42
CA ALA A 523 31.77 -33.46 3.14
C ALA A 523 31.39 -34.70 2.30
N ALA A 524 31.14 -34.52 1.01
CA ALA A 524 30.97 -35.61 0.05
C ALA A 524 31.20 -35.14 -1.38
N SER A 525 31.54 -36.09 -2.27
CA SER A 525 31.62 -35.91 -3.71
C SER A 525 30.66 -36.86 -4.44
N TYR A 526 30.16 -36.43 -5.60
CA TYR A 526 29.21 -37.15 -6.43
C TYR A 526 29.76 -37.29 -7.86
N ASP A 527 29.89 -38.54 -8.31
CA ASP A 527 30.40 -38.89 -9.65
C ASP A 527 31.77 -38.25 -9.99
N ASP A 528 32.62 -37.97 -8.99
CA ASP A 528 33.91 -37.23 -9.13
C ASP A 528 33.77 -35.89 -9.94
N ARG A 529 32.57 -35.31 -10.00
CA ARG A 529 32.28 -34.10 -10.78
C ARG A 529 31.79 -32.96 -9.92
N LEU A 530 30.99 -33.26 -8.90
CA LEU A 530 30.38 -32.28 -8.01
C LEU A 530 30.67 -32.65 -6.55
N ALA A 531 30.99 -31.67 -5.75
CA ALA A 531 31.22 -31.89 -4.32
C ALA A 531 30.45 -30.87 -3.47
N VAL A 532 29.91 -31.33 -2.35
CA VAL A 532 29.41 -30.46 -1.26
C VAL A 532 30.50 -30.33 -0.21
N ARG A 533 30.91 -29.08 0.10
CA ARG A 533 31.99 -28.78 1.05
C ARG A 533 31.48 -28.69 2.48
N SER A 534 30.39 -27.94 2.68
CA SER A 534 29.77 -27.68 3.98
C SER A 534 28.31 -27.23 3.83
N GLY A 535 27.63 -27.11 4.94
CA GLY A 535 26.29 -26.50 5.01
C GLY A 535 26.17 -25.63 6.26
N ASP A 536 25.50 -24.49 6.09
CA ASP A 536 25.08 -23.58 7.14
C ASP A 536 23.55 -23.47 7.17
N TRP A 537 22.97 -23.09 8.31
CA TRP A 537 21.52 -22.95 8.40
C TRP A 537 21.08 -21.88 9.39
N ARG A 538 19.89 -21.33 9.14
CA ARG A 538 19.22 -20.42 10.08
C ARG A 538 17.71 -20.63 10.05
N ILE A 539 17.08 -20.51 11.21
CA ILE A 539 15.62 -20.54 11.32
C ILE A 539 15.06 -19.19 10.87
N VAL A 540 13.99 -19.24 10.09
CA VAL A 540 13.22 -18.08 9.63
C VAL A 540 11.72 -18.34 9.91
N PRO A 541 10.87 -17.31 9.89
CA PRO A 541 9.44 -17.52 10.17
C PRO A 541 8.76 -18.56 9.28
N GLU A 542 9.21 -18.69 8.02
CA GLU A 542 8.64 -19.61 7.03
C GLU A 542 9.25 -21.03 7.08
N GLY A 543 10.30 -21.23 7.87
CA GLY A 543 10.97 -22.54 7.96
C GLY A 543 12.46 -22.48 8.29
N LEU A 544 13.24 -23.25 7.57
CA LEU A 544 14.69 -23.36 7.74
C LEU A 544 15.38 -23.00 6.41
N LEU A 545 16.21 -21.96 6.43
CA LEU A 545 17.13 -21.67 5.32
C LEU A 545 18.40 -22.49 5.52
N VAL A 546 18.75 -23.29 4.51
CA VAL A 546 19.99 -24.09 4.48
C VAL A 546 20.82 -23.60 3.30
N THR A 547 22.04 -23.18 3.57
CA THR A 547 23.03 -22.78 2.56
C THR A 547 24.06 -23.90 2.40
N LEU A 548 24.16 -24.44 1.20
CA LEU A 548 25.12 -25.48 0.84
C LEU A 548 26.25 -24.86 0.02
N HIS A 549 27.48 -25.20 0.34
CA HIS A 549 28.68 -24.76 -0.40
C HIS A 549 29.13 -25.86 -1.33
N TRP A 550 28.89 -25.65 -2.62
CA TRP A 550 29.21 -26.59 -3.68
C TRP A 550 30.53 -26.24 -4.36
N GLN A 551 31.26 -27.27 -4.85
CA GLN A 551 32.34 -27.09 -5.80
C GLN A 551 32.12 -28.02 -7.03
N SER A 552 32.18 -27.43 -8.22
CA SER A 552 32.19 -28.18 -9.47
C SER A 552 33.63 -28.59 -9.79
N TRP A 553 33.90 -29.88 -9.83
CA TRP A 553 35.22 -30.39 -10.21
C TRP A 553 35.37 -30.62 -11.70
N LEU A 554 34.31 -31.15 -12.32
CA LEU A 554 34.20 -31.37 -13.75
C LEU A 554 32.80 -31.03 -14.22
N THR A 555 32.63 -30.67 -15.48
CA THR A 555 31.31 -30.45 -16.10
C THR A 555 30.47 -31.71 -15.99
N LEU A 556 29.26 -31.58 -15.50
CA LEU A 556 28.30 -32.68 -15.45
C LEU A 556 27.89 -33.10 -16.88
N THR A 557 27.59 -34.37 -17.08
CA THR A 557 27.19 -34.93 -18.37
C THR A 557 25.68 -35.11 -18.50
N GLN A 558 24.97 -34.94 -17.37
CA GLN A 558 23.51 -35.06 -17.31
C GLN A 558 22.94 -34.05 -16.33
N GLU A 559 21.69 -33.70 -16.49
CA GLU A 559 20.98 -32.86 -15.56
C GLU A 559 20.78 -33.59 -14.23
N VAL A 560 21.07 -32.89 -13.14
CA VAL A 560 20.91 -33.42 -11.78
C VAL A 560 20.06 -32.49 -10.95
N ARG A 561 19.45 -33.06 -9.94
CA ARG A 561 18.78 -32.34 -8.85
C ARG A 561 19.49 -32.64 -7.56
N THR A 562 19.46 -31.68 -6.67
CA THR A 562 20.02 -31.81 -5.33
C THR A 562 18.90 -31.74 -4.30
N PHE A 563 19.05 -32.43 -3.18
CA PHE A 563 18.04 -32.40 -2.12
C PHE A 563 18.65 -32.01 -0.78
N VAL A 564 17.81 -31.45 0.09
CA VAL A 564 18.06 -31.29 1.51
C VAL A 564 16.91 -31.94 2.25
N HIS A 565 17.21 -32.98 3.00
CA HIS A 565 16.26 -33.71 3.84
C HIS A 565 16.55 -33.42 5.32
N MET A 566 15.52 -33.02 6.07
CA MET A 566 15.57 -32.84 7.51
C MET A 566 14.91 -34.04 8.18
N ARG A 567 15.67 -34.80 8.96
CA ARG A 567 15.19 -35.99 9.65
C ARG A 567 15.38 -35.87 11.16
N ASP A 568 14.43 -36.39 11.92
CA ASP A 568 14.57 -36.49 13.37
C ASP A 568 15.88 -37.23 13.72
N ALA A 569 16.68 -36.62 14.57
CA ALA A 569 18.01 -37.14 14.87
C ALA A 569 17.99 -38.47 15.69
N ALA A 570 16.87 -38.77 16.35
CA ALA A 570 16.71 -39.98 17.16
C ALA A 570 16.03 -41.11 16.40
N THR A 571 14.98 -40.79 15.61
CA THR A 571 14.16 -41.80 14.92
C THR A 571 14.53 -41.98 13.45
N GLY A 572 15.18 -40.99 12.82
CA GLY A 572 15.47 -40.98 11.39
C GLY A 572 14.24 -40.63 10.50
N GLU A 573 13.09 -40.36 11.11
CA GLU A 573 11.87 -40.00 10.35
C GLU A 573 12.01 -38.67 9.62
N MET A 574 11.48 -38.61 8.40
CA MET A 574 11.47 -37.39 7.58
C MET A 574 10.54 -36.34 8.19
N ALA A 575 11.10 -35.16 8.49
CA ALA A 575 10.38 -34.03 9.04
C ALA A 575 10.07 -32.97 7.98
N ALA A 576 11.04 -32.68 7.10
CA ALA A 576 10.88 -31.77 5.98
C ALA A 576 11.89 -32.10 4.88
N GLN A 577 11.60 -31.70 3.64
CA GLN A 577 12.51 -31.85 2.51
C GLN A 577 12.35 -30.72 1.51
N GLU A 578 13.41 -30.42 0.78
CA GLU A 578 13.42 -29.54 -0.38
C GLU A 578 14.30 -30.14 -1.46
N ASP A 579 13.69 -30.49 -2.59
CA ASP A 579 14.31 -31.14 -3.73
C ASP A 579 14.21 -30.22 -4.95
N GLY A 580 15.29 -30.09 -5.71
CA GLY A 580 15.22 -29.28 -6.94
C GLY A 580 16.57 -28.78 -7.42
N LEU A 581 16.52 -27.80 -8.30
CA LEU A 581 17.70 -27.10 -8.80
C LEU A 581 18.24 -26.13 -7.76
N PRO A 582 19.58 -25.94 -7.67
CA PRO A 582 20.22 -24.95 -6.81
C PRO A 582 19.72 -23.52 -7.02
N LEU A 583 20.06 -22.65 -6.07
CA LEU A 583 19.72 -21.23 -6.05
C LEU A 583 18.20 -21.02 -6.22
N MET A 584 17.38 -21.77 -5.45
CA MET A 584 15.90 -21.73 -5.50
C MET A 584 15.33 -22.00 -6.90
N GLY A 585 16.02 -22.83 -7.71
CA GLY A 585 15.62 -23.20 -9.07
C GLY A 585 16.24 -22.35 -10.18
N LEU A 586 17.06 -21.38 -9.85
CA LEU A 586 17.67 -20.45 -10.81
C LEU A 586 18.89 -21.03 -11.54
N SER A 587 19.58 -22.00 -10.97
CA SER A 587 20.81 -22.53 -11.53
C SER A 587 20.77 -24.05 -11.65
N ASN A 588 21.24 -24.57 -12.80
CA ASN A 588 21.42 -26.00 -13.00
C ASN A 588 22.92 -26.33 -12.88
N PRO A 589 23.33 -27.31 -12.04
CA PRO A 589 24.74 -27.69 -11.94
C PRO A 589 25.38 -28.11 -13.26
N LEU A 590 24.58 -28.51 -14.24
CA LEU A 590 25.03 -28.78 -15.62
C LEU A 590 25.72 -27.57 -16.28
N TRP A 591 25.37 -26.36 -15.87
CA TRP A 591 25.93 -25.09 -16.40
C TRP A 591 27.14 -24.59 -15.63
N TRP A 592 27.52 -25.26 -14.54
CA TRP A 592 28.67 -24.87 -13.73
C TRP A 592 29.97 -25.26 -14.42
N LYS A 593 30.95 -24.36 -14.34
CA LYS A 593 32.27 -24.62 -14.92
C LYS A 593 33.14 -25.35 -13.91
N PRO A 594 34.11 -26.16 -14.38
CA PRO A 594 35.12 -26.72 -13.48
C PRO A 594 35.83 -25.62 -12.67
N GLY A 595 35.95 -25.82 -11.38
CA GLY A 595 36.51 -24.86 -10.44
C GLY A 595 35.54 -23.84 -9.87
N ASP A 596 34.27 -23.82 -10.31
CA ASP A 596 33.23 -22.95 -9.72
C ASP A 596 32.93 -23.39 -8.28
N GLN A 597 32.84 -22.41 -7.38
CA GLN A 597 32.32 -22.59 -6.01
C GLN A 597 31.04 -21.77 -5.85
N TRP A 598 29.97 -22.43 -5.46
CA TRP A 598 28.64 -21.83 -5.32
C TRP A 598 28.11 -21.97 -3.90
N ALA A 599 27.61 -20.86 -3.32
CA ALA A 599 26.69 -20.93 -2.20
C ALA A 599 25.27 -21.07 -2.76
N ASP A 600 24.57 -22.12 -2.37
CA ASP A 600 23.20 -22.47 -2.76
C ASP A 600 22.31 -22.44 -1.52
N THR A 601 21.44 -21.46 -1.39
CA THR A 601 20.52 -21.37 -0.25
C THR A 601 19.14 -21.90 -0.64
N ARG A 602 18.56 -22.71 0.23
CA ARG A 602 17.26 -23.34 0.06
C ARG A 602 16.36 -23.08 1.25
N LEU A 603 15.06 -22.94 0.99
CA LEU A 603 14.06 -22.80 2.02
C LEU A 603 13.34 -24.15 2.23
N LEU A 604 13.61 -24.81 3.35
CA LEU A 604 12.82 -25.92 3.82
C LEU A 604 11.61 -25.37 4.58
N VAL A 605 10.42 -25.46 3.97
CA VAL A 605 9.18 -25.09 4.65
C VAL A 605 8.87 -26.15 5.70
N LEU A 606 8.77 -25.74 6.95
CA LEU A 606 8.50 -26.66 8.05
C LEU A 606 6.98 -26.88 8.19
N PRO A 607 6.51 -28.12 8.06
CA PRO A 607 5.12 -28.47 8.40
C PRO A 607 4.79 -28.14 9.85
N GLN A 608 3.55 -27.80 10.16
CA GLN A 608 3.08 -27.57 11.55
C GLN A 608 3.24 -28.80 12.46
N THR A 609 3.46 -29.97 11.88
CA THR A 609 3.68 -31.24 12.59
C THR A 609 5.10 -31.39 13.14
N VAL A 610 6.05 -30.55 12.69
CA VAL A 610 7.44 -30.57 13.20
C VAL A 610 7.43 -30.12 14.65
N ARG A 611 7.98 -30.96 15.52
CA ARG A 611 8.05 -30.72 16.97
C ARG A 611 9.39 -30.09 17.36
N PRO A 612 9.45 -29.39 18.50
CA PRO A 612 10.74 -29.00 19.08
C PRO A 612 11.67 -30.22 19.26
N GLY A 613 12.93 -30.08 18.81
CA GLY A 613 13.86 -31.21 18.84
C GLY A 613 15.10 -31.02 17.98
N LYS A 614 15.93 -32.06 17.93
CA LYS A 614 17.13 -32.11 17.10
C LYS A 614 16.86 -32.86 15.81
N TYR A 615 17.27 -32.26 14.71
CA TYR A 615 17.09 -32.82 13.37
C TYR A 615 18.39 -32.80 12.59
N ALA A 616 18.70 -33.92 11.94
CA ALA A 616 19.88 -34.07 11.07
C ALA A 616 19.52 -33.57 9.64
N LEU A 617 20.40 -32.79 9.03
CA LEU A 617 20.30 -32.30 7.67
C LEU A 617 21.14 -33.18 6.75
N TRP A 618 20.45 -33.84 5.80
CA TRP A 618 21.06 -34.76 4.84
C TRP A 618 20.98 -34.18 3.43
N VAL A 619 22.06 -34.29 2.68
CA VAL A 619 22.21 -33.76 1.33
C VAL A 619 22.62 -34.87 0.38
N GLY A 620 22.04 -34.87 -0.81
CA GLY A 620 22.39 -35.79 -1.88
C GLY A 620 22.03 -35.23 -3.25
N VAL A 621 22.42 -36.03 -4.28
CA VAL A 621 22.25 -35.67 -5.69
C VAL A 621 21.64 -36.86 -6.43
N TYR A 622 20.69 -36.57 -7.33
CA TYR A 622 20.08 -37.58 -8.19
C TYR A 622 19.87 -37.03 -9.61
N PRO A 623 19.87 -37.89 -10.64
CA PRO A 623 19.57 -37.48 -12.01
C PRO A 623 18.14 -36.93 -12.15
N ALA A 624 17.95 -35.96 -13.05
CA ALA A 624 16.64 -35.31 -13.26
C ALA A 624 15.56 -36.28 -13.77
N ASP A 625 15.93 -37.39 -14.37
CA ASP A 625 15.02 -38.46 -14.83
C ASP A 625 14.44 -39.32 -13.68
N GLY A 626 14.84 -39.05 -12.44
CA GLY A 626 14.37 -39.80 -11.26
C GLY A 626 15.03 -41.17 -11.06
N SER A 627 16.11 -41.47 -11.77
CA SER A 627 16.89 -42.67 -11.56
C SER A 627 17.61 -42.68 -10.19
N ALA A 628 18.36 -43.75 -9.89
CA ALA A 628 19.02 -43.89 -8.61
C ALA A 628 19.94 -42.71 -8.29
N ARG A 629 20.05 -42.37 -6.99
CA ARG A 629 20.94 -41.31 -6.50
C ARG A 629 22.37 -41.54 -6.99
N LEU A 630 23.09 -40.45 -7.26
CA LEU A 630 24.52 -40.54 -7.54
C LEU A 630 25.27 -41.03 -6.30
N PRO A 631 26.23 -41.95 -6.46
CA PRO A 631 27.02 -42.42 -5.35
C PRO A 631 27.73 -41.26 -4.61
N ALA A 632 27.48 -41.13 -3.32
CA ALA A 632 28.16 -40.17 -2.45
C ALA A 632 29.40 -40.80 -1.88
N LEU A 633 30.57 -40.17 -2.09
CA LEU A 633 31.86 -40.61 -1.62
C LEU A 633 32.40 -39.62 -0.55
N ASP A 634 32.90 -40.12 0.56
CA ASP A 634 33.61 -39.31 1.56
C ASP A 634 35.02 -38.85 1.05
N ALA A 635 35.75 -38.08 1.85
CA ALA A 635 37.11 -37.63 1.55
C ALA A 635 38.10 -38.78 1.32
N ALA A 636 37.87 -39.96 1.91
CA ALA A 636 38.64 -41.17 1.71
C ALA A 636 38.15 -42.03 0.54
N ARG A 637 37.16 -41.56 -0.22
CA ARG A 637 36.51 -42.24 -1.34
C ARG A 637 35.68 -43.47 -0.99
N HIS A 638 35.28 -43.61 0.27
CA HIS A 638 34.33 -44.65 0.67
C HIS A 638 32.92 -44.17 0.37
N ARG A 639 32.07 -45.10 -0.16
CA ARG A 639 30.67 -44.80 -0.45
C ARG A 639 29.89 -44.60 0.86
N LEU A 640 29.20 -43.49 0.95
CA LEU A 640 28.36 -43.15 2.09
C LEU A 640 27.03 -43.94 2.05
N PRO A 641 26.49 -44.34 3.22
CA PRO A 641 25.18 -45.01 3.28
C PRO A 641 24.07 -44.18 2.67
N GLY A 642 23.21 -44.80 1.84
CA GLY A 642 22.07 -44.13 1.22
C GLY A 642 22.43 -43.08 0.17
N ASP A 643 23.69 -42.97 -0.25
CA ASP A 643 24.20 -41.99 -1.20
C ASP A 643 23.83 -40.53 -0.81
N GLU A 644 23.98 -40.25 0.50
CA GLU A 644 23.72 -38.92 1.07
C GLU A 644 24.75 -38.64 2.19
N VAL A 645 24.96 -37.36 2.50
CA VAL A 645 25.87 -36.92 3.55
C VAL A 645 25.13 -36.04 4.56
N MET A 646 25.43 -36.24 5.83
CA MET A 646 24.96 -35.38 6.90
C MET A 646 25.83 -34.11 6.98
N VAL A 647 25.24 -32.95 6.73
CA VAL A 647 25.95 -31.65 6.75
C VAL A 647 25.81 -30.95 8.10
N GLY A 648 24.92 -31.41 8.98
CA GLY A 648 24.80 -30.86 10.32
C GLY A 648 23.54 -31.27 11.07
N ILE A 649 23.40 -30.73 12.30
CA ILE A 649 22.25 -30.96 13.17
C ILE A 649 21.69 -29.61 13.58
N VAL A 650 20.38 -29.37 13.27
CA VAL A 650 19.64 -28.20 13.68
C VAL A 650 18.77 -28.51 14.89
N THR A 651 18.65 -27.55 15.81
CA THR A 651 17.68 -27.60 16.91
C THR A 651 16.52 -26.72 16.61
N ILE A 652 15.32 -27.28 16.45
CA ILE A 652 14.07 -26.54 16.31
C ILE A 652 13.53 -26.23 17.73
N PRO A 653 13.22 -24.96 18.06
CA PRO A 653 12.84 -24.52 19.40
C PRO A 653 11.46 -25.00 19.83
#